data_d52aa92e3ed9077ca03aaa2d37553160
#
_entry.id   d52aa92e3ed9077ca03aaa2d37553160
#
_cell.length_a   1.000
_cell.length_b   1.000
_cell.length_c   1.000
_cell.angle_alpha   90.00
_cell.angle_beta   90.00
_cell.angle_gamma   90.00
#
_symmetry.space_group_name_H-M   'P 1'
#
loop_
_entity.id
_entity.type
_entity.pdbx_description
1 polymer ?
#
loop_
_entity_poly.entity_id
_entity_poly.type
_entity_poly.pdbx_seq_one_letter_code
_entity_poly.pdbx_strand_id
1 'polypeptide(L)'
;MAQLKVAIIGQSPFAAEVYKLLRQNGHQITGVFTIPDKGNREDTLAITAKADNTPVFKIKAWRSKGAALPEILELYKGIEVDLNVLPFCTQFIPMEVINHPRHRSICYHPSLLPRHRGASAISWTLIQGDKTAGFSIFWADDGLDTGPLLLQRSCKVEPNDTVDSLYNKFLYPEGIKAMGEAVDLVAKNIAPMIPQGEEGASYDPLLNKKELQKIDWTKPAKEVHDFIRGLDSTPGAWTILNDEEVRLFGSSLWSNGKVPKIETEVDLEERKGIIHPDGLLIKAGDGQHVNVERIKIGTKTIHAAKYGQTSDNKVVEFTEEELKIADVIRRIWKDILKIEIDEETDFFASGAGSMDVVRLVEELKDNFDVSLQNTDVFMAPVFKEFHTTVVLAARGNAATKEIKYDAVVLEANNMTLRFPRQLFIDGEFVNGHSKPIDTINPHDESVICSVESASAEDVDRAVKAAKKAFEEGEWGKISARERGALLFKLANLMEEHKEELATLESIDSGAVYTLALKTHVGMSIETWRYFAGWCDKIHGATIPISHARPNRNLTFTRREPVGVCGLVTPWNYPLMMLSWKMAACLAAGNTVVMKPAQASPLTALKFAELSARAGIPPGVINIVCGFGSVVGNAIVGHRLIRKLGFTGSTPVGQDIMKCCANSNLKKVSLELGGKSPLVIFEDADIQQAVRIGMGSVFFNKGENCIAAGRLFVEETVHDEFVRRVVEEVKKISIGNPLDRSTAHGPQNHKAHLGKLLQFVQIGIEEGATLVYGGKRLNRPGWYFEPTVFTDVKDDMYIAKEESFGPIMVISKFSSRNMDEMIARANNTEFGLASGVLTKDISRALRFAERIEAGTVFINTYNKTDVAAPFGGFKMSGFGKDLGQEALNEYLKTKTVTVEY
;
A
#
# COMPACT_ATOMS: atom_id res chain seq x y z
N MET A 1 33.97 12.03 9.07
CA MET A 1 34.03 12.67 7.75
C MET A 1 34.69 14.03 7.89
N ALA A 2 35.44 14.53 6.93
CA ALA A 2 36.01 15.87 7.01
C ALA A 2 34.86 16.89 6.94
N GLN A 3 34.77 17.72 7.97
CA GLN A 3 33.75 18.77 8.08
C GLN A 3 34.18 19.94 7.18
N LEU A 4 33.27 20.39 6.29
CA LEU A 4 33.51 21.58 5.45
C LEU A 4 32.73 22.77 5.98
N LYS A 5 33.26 23.98 5.79
CA LYS A 5 32.57 25.27 5.90
C LYS A 5 31.94 25.56 4.55
N VAL A 6 30.60 25.59 4.50
CA VAL A 6 29.82 25.69 3.26
C VAL A 6 29.06 26.99 3.20
N ALA A 7 29.14 27.72 2.09
CA ALA A 7 28.18 28.78 1.75
C ALA A 7 27.12 28.21 0.80
N ILE A 8 25.85 28.49 1.06
CA ILE A 8 24.76 28.13 0.16
C ILE A 8 24.31 29.39 -0.59
N ILE A 9 24.37 29.32 -1.91
CA ILE A 9 23.94 30.41 -2.80
C ILE A 9 22.75 29.94 -3.63
N GLY A 10 21.54 30.35 -3.27
CA GLY A 10 20.35 29.86 -3.93
C GLY A 10 19.05 30.30 -3.30
N GLN A 11 17.98 29.65 -3.69
CA GLN A 11 16.61 29.97 -3.27
C GLN A 11 15.72 28.73 -3.38
N SER A 12 14.50 28.81 -2.90
CA SER A 12 13.46 27.80 -3.00
C SER A 12 13.48 26.69 -1.92
N PRO A 13 12.38 25.94 -1.79
CA PRO A 13 12.31 24.76 -0.90
C PRO A 13 13.41 23.73 -1.16
N PHE A 14 13.81 23.50 -2.42
CA PHE A 14 14.90 22.61 -2.75
C PHE A 14 16.21 22.99 -2.05
N ALA A 15 16.56 24.27 -2.09
CA ALA A 15 17.76 24.79 -1.44
C ALA A 15 17.66 24.71 0.10
N ALA A 16 16.46 24.90 0.66
CA ALA A 16 16.22 24.73 2.09
C ALA A 16 16.41 23.28 2.56
N GLU A 17 15.97 22.30 1.78
CA GLU A 17 16.17 20.88 2.10
C GLU A 17 17.64 20.46 1.95
N VAL A 18 18.34 20.96 0.93
CA VAL A 18 19.79 20.75 0.81
C VAL A 18 20.52 21.37 2.02
N TYR A 19 20.13 22.56 2.47
CA TYR A 19 20.67 23.18 3.67
C TYR A 19 20.51 22.28 4.90
N LYS A 20 19.30 21.74 5.14
CA LYS A 20 19.03 20.82 6.26
C LYS A 20 19.89 19.55 6.18
N LEU A 21 19.94 18.93 4.98
CA LEU A 21 20.71 17.72 4.75
C LEU A 21 22.21 17.92 5.01
N LEU A 22 22.81 19.00 4.52
CA LEU A 22 24.24 19.25 4.74
C LEU A 22 24.58 19.48 6.23
N ARG A 23 23.68 20.11 6.98
CA ARG A 23 23.83 20.23 8.44
C ARG A 23 23.71 18.87 9.15
N GLN A 24 22.74 18.04 8.74
CA GLN A 24 22.58 16.67 9.27
C GLN A 24 23.82 15.81 8.99
N ASN A 25 24.48 16.01 7.84
CA ASN A 25 25.73 15.34 7.49
C ASN A 25 26.94 15.89 8.25
N GLY A 26 26.77 16.90 9.10
CA GLY A 26 27.81 17.45 9.98
C GLY A 26 28.64 18.57 9.35
N HIS A 27 28.25 19.13 8.19
CA HIS A 27 28.93 20.30 7.62
C HIS A 27 28.46 21.59 8.31
N GLN A 28 29.36 22.57 8.39
CA GLN A 28 29.05 23.89 8.95
C GLN A 28 28.59 24.84 7.86
N ILE A 29 27.33 25.31 7.89
CA ILE A 29 26.88 26.34 6.98
C ILE A 29 27.27 27.70 7.57
N THR A 30 28.18 28.39 6.90
CA THR A 30 28.76 29.66 7.38
C THR A 30 28.01 30.87 6.87
N GLY A 31 27.22 30.73 5.80
CA GLY A 31 26.37 31.79 5.29
C GLY A 31 25.42 31.30 4.19
N VAL A 32 24.30 31.98 4.09
CA VAL A 32 23.28 31.76 3.05
C VAL A 32 23.08 33.05 2.26
N PHE A 33 23.23 32.94 0.95
CA PHE A 33 23.00 34.05 0.01
C PHE A 33 21.78 33.71 -0.83
N THR A 34 20.72 34.54 -0.71
CA THR A 34 19.46 34.33 -1.40
C THR A 34 18.92 35.60 -2.02
N ILE A 35 17.78 35.53 -2.69
CA ILE A 35 17.12 36.63 -3.35
C ILE A 35 16.42 37.55 -2.32
N PRO A 36 16.16 38.84 -2.68
CA PRO A 36 15.31 39.73 -1.88
C PRO A 36 13.87 39.21 -1.79
N ASP A 37 13.19 39.61 -0.72
CA ASP A 37 11.79 39.29 -0.51
C ASP A 37 10.91 39.80 -1.66
N LYS A 38 9.94 38.99 -2.06
CA LYS A 38 8.91 39.41 -3.02
C LYS A 38 7.68 39.86 -2.23
N GLY A 39 7.49 41.17 -2.15
CA GLY A 39 6.49 41.76 -1.26
C GLY A 39 6.82 41.41 0.21
N ASN A 40 5.86 40.84 0.93
CA ASN A 40 6.06 40.41 2.33
C ASN A 40 6.52 38.94 2.44
N ARG A 41 6.84 38.28 1.30
CA ARG A 41 7.18 36.85 1.28
C ARG A 41 8.68 36.65 1.26
N GLU A 42 9.21 36.08 2.32
CA GLU A 42 10.61 35.68 2.46
C GLU A 42 10.85 34.31 1.81
N ASP A 43 12.04 34.08 1.23
CA ASP A 43 12.41 32.81 0.65
C ASP A 43 12.54 31.71 1.73
N THR A 44 12.11 30.48 1.41
CA THR A 44 12.11 29.33 2.35
C THR A 44 13.51 29.02 2.88
N LEU A 45 14.55 29.16 2.05
CA LEU A 45 15.94 28.98 2.48
C LEU A 45 16.33 30.03 3.54
N ALA A 46 15.93 31.31 3.35
CA ALA A 46 16.20 32.36 4.33
C ALA A 46 15.50 32.09 5.67
N ILE A 47 14.23 31.67 5.63
CA ILE A 47 13.46 31.31 6.84
C ILE A 47 14.15 30.18 7.59
N THR A 48 14.53 29.12 6.87
CA THR A 48 15.19 27.93 7.46
C THR A 48 16.54 28.30 8.08
N ALA A 49 17.35 29.06 7.39
CA ALA A 49 18.67 29.48 7.87
C ALA A 49 18.60 30.40 9.11
N LYS A 50 17.61 31.31 9.14
CA LYS A 50 17.40 32.19 10.31
C LYS A 50 16.96 31.42 11.54
N ALA A 51 16.13 30.40 11.40
CA ALA A 51 15.70 29.54 12.50
C ALA A 51 16.90 28.89 13.23
N ASP A 52 17.99 28.66 12.50
CA ASP A 52 19.23 28.07 12.98
C ASP A 52 20.32 29.09 13.34
N ASN A 53 20.00 30.41 13.33
CA ASN A 53 20.96 31.52 13.54
C ASN A 53 22.11 31.53 12.50
N THR A 54 21.91 30.96 11.31
CA THR A 54 22.90 31.05 10.21
C THR A 54 22.80 32.44 9.56
N PRO A 55 23.92 33.13 9.27
CA PRO A 55 23.90 34.40 8.56
C PRO A 55 23.21 34.33 7.22
N VAL A 56 22.26 35.24 6.96
CA VAL A 56 21.48 35.32 5.71
C VAL A 56 21.70 36.67 5.04
N PHE A 57 22.13 36.60 3.78
CA PHE A 57 22.40 37.78 2.92
C PHE A 57 21.42 37.76 1.75
N LYS A 58 20.59 38.82 1.62
CA LYS A 58 19.63 38.99 0.53
C LYS A 58 20.25 39.81 -0.60
N ILE A 59 20.58 39.14 -1.70
CA ILE A 59 21.33 39.72 -2.82
C ILE A 59 20.41 39.93 -4.03
N LYS A 60 20.24 41.19 -4.46
CA LYS A 60 19.46 41.53 -5.67
C LYS A 60 20.18 41.13 -6.96
N ALA A 61 21.48 41.39 -7.00
CA ALA A 61 22.32 41.03 -8.12
C ALA A 61 23.78 40.93 -7.64
N TRP A 62 24.56 40.03 -8.20
CA TRP A 62 25.99 39.86 -7.90
C TRP A 62 26.88 40.67 -8.87
N ARG A 63 26.38 40.96 -10.06
CA ARG A 63 27.10 41.66 -11.13
C ARG A 63 26.32 42.89 -11.60
N SER A 64 27.03 43.92 -12.05
CA SER A 64 26.49 45.07 -12.79
C SER A 64 27.37 45.31 -14.02
N LYS A 65 26.77 45.37 -15.23
CA LYS A 65 27.46 45.50 -16.49
C LYS A 65 28.62 44.49 -16.70
N GLY A 66 28.42 43.28 -16.22
CA GLY A 66 29.40 42.17 -16.34
C GLY A 66 30.46 42.09 -15.24
N ALA A 67 30.65 43.12 -14.45
CA ALA A 67 31.60 43.17 -13.35
C ALA A 67 30.93 42.82 -11.98
N ALA A 68 31.68 42.19 -11.08
CA ALA A 68 31.23 41.92 -9.72
C ALA A 68 30.95 43.24 -8.93
N LEU A 69 29.91 43.23 -8.14
CA LEU A 69 29.60 44.39 -7.25
C LEU A 69 30.56 44.34 -6.05
N PRO A 70 31.39 45.39 -5.83
CA PRO A 70 32.42 45.39 -4.78
C PRO A 70 31.83 45.17 -3.37
N GLU A 71 30.72 45.83 -3.06
CA GLU A 71 30.04 45.71 -1.75
C GLU A 71 29.55 44.30 -1.45
N ILE A 72 29.08 43.56 -2.48
CA ILE A 72 28.62 42.17 -2.35
C ILE A 72 29.81 41.24 -2.20
N LEU A 73 30.89 41.50 -2.92
CA LEU A 73 32.10 40.72 -2.83
C LEU A 73 32.77 40.81 -1.45
N GLU A 74 32.78 42.02 -0.83
CA GLU A 74 33.28 42.24 0.51
C GLU A 74 32.41 41.49 1.55
N LEU A 75 31.10 41.57 1.45
CA LEU A 75 30.17 40.80 2.30
C LEU A 75 30.47 39.31 2.21
N TYR A 76 30.66 38.79 0.99
CA TYR A 76 30.95 37.36 0.76
C TYR A 76 32.32 36.98 1.34
N LYS A 77 33.37 37.75 1.11
CA LYS A 77 34.72 37.53 1.64
C LYS A 77 34.81 37.63 3.15
N GLY A 78 33.81 38.24 3.77
CA GLY A 78 33.72 38.34 5.25
C GLY A 78 33.35 37.01 5.94
N ILE A 79 32.99 35.97 5.19
CA ILE A 79 32.68 34.65 5.73
C ILE A 79 33.79 33.62 5.34
N GLU A 80 34.07 32.68 6.22
CA GLU A 80 34.99 31.58 5.91
C GLU A 80 34.26 30.46 5.17
N VAL A 81 34.73 30.11 3.97
CA VAL A 81 34.09 29.13 3.09
C VAL A 81 35.10 28.19 2.46
N ASP A 82 34.88 26.88 2.61
CA ASP A 82 35.65 25.82 1.94
C ASP A 82 35.03 25.43 0.59
N LEU A 83 33.68 25.52 0.46
CA LEU A 83 32.92 25.13 -0.72
C LEU A 83 31.66 25.98 -0.87
N ASN A 84 31.39 26.48 -2.06
CA ASN A 84 30.09 27.00 -2.43
C ASN A 84 29.17 25.91 -2.97
N VAL A 85 27.95 25.86 -2.50
CA VAL A 85 26.90 24.97 -2.98
C VAL A 85 25.76 25.79 -3.56
N LEU A 86 25.47 25.58 -4.85
CA LEU A 86 24.43 26.29 -5.60
C LEU A 86 23.30 25.30 -5.96
N PRO A 87 22.40 25.00 -5.00
CA PRO A 87 21.37 23.96 -5.18
C PRO A 87 20.25 24.40 -6.13
N PHE A 88 19.90 25.67 -6.12
CA PHE A 88 18.97 26.28 -7.06
C PHE A 88 19.31 27.78 -7.15
N CYS A 89 20.05 28.16 -8.18
CA CYS A 89 20.56 29.52 -8.34
C CYS A 89 20.09 30.12 -9.66
N THR A 90 19.35 31.23 -9.59
CA THR A 90 18.86 31.95 -10.79
C THR A 90 19.69 33.21 -11.13
N GLN A 91 20.75 33.44 -10.37
CA GLN A 91 21.61 34.61 -10.53
C GLN A 91 22.98 34.23 -11.11
N PHE A 92 23.56 35.13 -11.91
CA PHE A 92 24.93 34.94 -12.41
C PHE A 92 25.93 35.30 -11.32
N ILE A 93 26.64 34.32 -10.83
CA ILE A 93 27.66 34.49 -9.80
C ILE A 93 29.00 34.86 -10.45
N PRO A 94 29.74 35.88 -9.91
CA PRO A 94 31.02 36.25 -10.47
C PRO A 94 32.13 35.23 -10.17
N MET A 95 33.13 35.14 -11.05
CA MET A 95 34.23 34.20 -10.93
C MET A 95 35.05 34.40 -9.65
N GLU A 96 35.10 35.63 -9.13
CA GLU A 96 35.72 35.95 -7.85
C GLU A 96 35.05 35.25 -6.67
N VAL A 97 33.74 34.95 -6.74
CA VAL A 97 32.99 34.18 -5.76
C VAL A 97 33.11 32.70 -6.06
N ILE A 98 32.96 32.28 -7.33
CA ILE A 98 33.02 30.88 -7.75
C ILE A 98 34.34 30.23 -7.36
N ASN A 99 35.47 30.90 -7.58
CA ASN A 99 36.82 30.40 -7.33
C ASN A 99 37.39 30.74 -5.96
N HIS A 100 36.66 31.52 -5.13
CA HIS A 100 37.18 31.94 -3.83
C HIS A 100 37.38 30.79 -2.83
N PRO A 101 36.44 29.85 -2.69
CA PRO A 101 36.60 28.74 -1.75
C PRO A 101 37.70 27.76 -2.20
N ARG A 102 38.36 27.14 -1.24
CA ARG A 102 39.39 26.12 -1.50
C ARG A 102 38.92 25.03 -2.45
N HIS A 103 37.66 24.60 -2.32
CA HIS A 103 37.05 23.58 -3.15
C HIS A 103 36.13 24.15 -4.23
N ARG A 104 36.23 25.44 -4.58
CA ARG A 104 35.46 26.12 -5.61
C ARG A 104 33.93 26.06 -5.35
N SER A 105 33.14 25.93 -6.43
CA SER A 105 31.69 25.96 -6.39
C SER A 105 31.06 24.83 -7.19
N ILE A 106 30.07 24.16 -6.62
CA ILE A 106 29.26 23.15 -7.30
C ILE A 106 27.84 23.64 -7.49
N CYS A 107 27.24 23.31 -8.64
CA CYS A 107 25.91 23.75 -9.04
C CYS A 107 25.04 22.56 -9.42
N TYR A 108 23.75 22.63 -9.06
CA TYR A 108 22.71 21.68 -9.49
C TYR A 108 21.99 22.23 -10.73
N HIS A 109 21.84 21.38 -11.78
CA HIS A 109 21.06 21.70 -12.96
C HIS A 109 20.10 20.56 -13.31
N PRO A 110 18.78 20.85 -13.52
CA PRO A 110 17.78 19.80 -13.72
C PRO A 110 17.71 19.28 -15.16
N SER A 111 18.86 18.96 -15.75
CA SER A 111 18.97 18.24 -17.02
C SER A 111 20.21 17.37 -17.05
N LEU A 112 20.28 16.49 -18.05
CA LEU A 112 21.47 15.70 -18.36
C LEU A 112 22.40 16.53 -19.24
N LEU A 113 23.23 17.40 -18.63
CA LEU A 113 24.21 18.21 -19.36
C LEU A 113 25.11 17.31 -20.22
N PRO A 114 25.47 17.76 -21.49
CA PRO A 114 25.37 19.11 -22.02
C PRO A 114 24.02 19.47 -22.68
N ARG A 115 22.96 18.60 -22.56
CA ARG A 115 21.64 18.92 -23.11
C ARG A 115 20.88 19.86 -22.20
N HIS A 116 20.05 20.72 -22.80
CA HIS A 116 19.13 21.63 -22.10
C HIS A 116 19.82 22.53 -21.07
N ARG A 117 20.93 23.17 -21.48
CA ARG A 117 21.51 24.29 -20.73
C ARG A 117 20.52 25.45 -20.68
N GLY A 118 20.40 26.13 -19.52
CA GLY A 118 19.53 27.29 -19.35
C GLY A 118 18.33 27.07 -18.43
N ALA A 119 17.51 28.09 -18.24
CA ALA A 119 16.57 28.20 -17.12
C ALA A 119 15.28 27.36 -17.22
N SER A 120 14.93 26.83 -18.40
CA SER A 120 13.68 26.06 -18.61
C SER A 120 13.97 24.57 -18.96
N ALA A 121 15.03 24.00 -18.43
CA ALA A 121 15.56 22.71 -18.82
C ALA A 121 14.55 21.57 -18.71
N ILE A 122 13.74 21.50 -17.64
CA ILE A 122 12.72 20.44 -17.44
C ILE A 122 11.64 20.55 -18.53
N SER A 123 11.15 21.75 -18.80
CA SER A 123 10.15 21.98 -19.87
C SER A 123 10.68 21.56 -21.23
N TRP A 124 11.90 21.93 -21.56
CA TRP A 124 12.49 21.59 -22.87
C TRP A 124 12.78 20.10 -23.02
N THR A 125 13.16 19.41 -21.95
CA THR A 125 13.28 17.94 -21.95
C THR A 125 11.96 17.28 -22.40
N LEU A 126 10.81 17.79 -21.94
CA LEU A 126 9.50 17.29 -22.34
C LEU A 126 9.09 17.74 -23.74
N ILE A 127 9.24 19.05 -24.07
CA ILE A 127 8.89 19.64 -25.36
C ILE A 127 9.65 18.97 -26.52
N GLN A 128 10.91 18.64 -26.33
CA GLN A 128 11.71 17.92 -27.33
C GLN A 128 11.44 16.42 -27.38
N GLY A 129 10.58 15.91 -26.48
CA GLY A 129 10.15 14.52 -26.47
C GLY A 129 11.23 13.54 -26.03
N ASP A 130 12.18 13.98 -25.21
CA ASP A 130 13.24 13.14 -24.68
C ASP A 130 12.68 11.96 -23.90
N LYS A 131 13.27 10.78 -24.09
CA LYS A 131 12.86 9.55 -23.41
C LYS A 131 13.49 9.40 -22.03
N THR A 132 14.52 10.22 -21.75
CA THR A 132 15.29 10.18 -20.50
C THR A 132 15.43 11.61 -19.98
N ALA A 133 15.02 11.83 -18.75
CA ALA A 133 15.27 13.07 -18.00
C ALA A 133 16.30 12.83 -16.91
N GLY A 134 16.76 13.87 -16.25
CA GLY A 134 17.67 13.74 -15.12
C GLY A 134 18.21 15.08 -14.65
N PHE A 135 19.24 15.00 -13.84
CA PHE A 135 19.94 16.18 -13.35
C PHE A 135 21.45 15.99 -13.36
N SER A 136 22.17 17.10 -13.36
CA SER A 136 23.62 17.15 -13.28
C SER A 136 24.06 18.02 -12.11
N ILE A 137 25.05 17.56 -11.36
CA ILE A 137 25.83 18.38 -10.44
C ILE A 137 27.18 18.61 -11.10
N PHE A 138 27.56 19.85 -11.25
CA PHE A 138 28.74 20.22 -12.00
C PHE A 138 29.52 21.33 -11.29
N TRP A 139 30.80 21.51 -11.64
CA TRP A 139 31.64 22.57 -11.15
C TRP A 139 31.31 23.85 -11.90
N ALA A 140 30.91 24.89 -11.16
CA ALA A 140 30.56 26.15 -11.78
C ALA A 140 31.75 26.81 -12.48
N ASP A 141 31.52 27.38 -13.66
CA ASP A 141 32.49 28.16 -14.43
C ASP A 141 31.88 29.48 -14.90
N ASP A 142 32.56 30.19 -15.83
CA ASP A 142 32.07 31.48 -16.38
C ASP A 142 31.02 31.32 -17.48
N GLY A 143 30.80 30.11 -17.96
CA GLY A 143 29.79 29.78 -18.97
C GLY A 143 28.40 29.51 -18.33
N LEU A 144 27.40 29.39 -19.20
CA LEU A 144 26.05 29.00 -18.76
C LEU A 144 25.94 27.48 -18.77
N ASP A 145 26.02 26.87 -17.60
CA ASP A 145 25.91 25.42 -17.37
C ASP A 145 26.95 24.58 -18.18
N THR A 146 28.16 25.11 -18.34
CA THR A 146 29.21 24.54 -19.19
C THR A 146 30.32 23.81 -18.42
N GLY A 147 30.40 23.98 -17.13
CA GLY A 147 31.48 23.45 -16.30
C GLY A 147 31.53 21.92 -16.21
N PRO A 148 32.67 21.37 -15.76
CA PRO A 148 32.87 19.91 -15.68
C PRO A 148 31.85 19.22 -14.79
N LEU A 149 31.40 18.02 -15.19
CA LEU A 149 30.45 17.22 -14.44
C LEU A 149 31.11 16.60 -13.20
N LEU A 150 30.37 16.62 -12.08
CA LEU A 150 30.74 15.92 -10.87
C LEU A 150 29.89 14.66 -10.71
N LEU A 151 28.55 14.77 -10.88
CA LEU A 151 27.63 13.67 -10.74
C LEU A 151 26.44 13.88 -11.68
N GLN A 152 25.92 12.80 -12.26
CA GLN A 152 24.65 12.80 -13.03
C GLN A 152 23.80 11.62 -12.60
N ARG A 153 22.47 11.83 -12.59
CA ARG A 153 21.47 10.77 -12.45
C ARG A 153 20.34 10.96 -13.43
N SER A 154 19.80 9.86 -13.92
CA SER A 154 18.75 9.86 -14.93
C SER A 154 17.56 9.01 -14.53
N CYS A 155 16.39 9.36 -15.08
CA CYS A 155 15.17 8.55 -15.00
C CYS A 155 14.49 8.48 -16.37
N LYS A 156 13.64 7.48 -16.55
CA LYS A 156 12.79 7.37 -17.73
C LYS A 156 11.69 8.43 -17.70
N VAL A 157 11.40 9.05 -18.84
CA VAL A 157 10.24 9.91 -19.05
C VAL A 157 9.07 9.05 -19.49
N GLU A 158 8.00 9.05 -18.72
CA GLU A 158 6.78 8.34 -19.08
C GLU A 158 5.93 9.16 -20.08
N PRO A 159 5.03 8.51 -20.84
CA PRO A 159 4.30 9.19 -21.92
C PRO A 159 3.55 10.45 -21.50
N ASN A 160 2.99 10.48 -20.29
CA ASN A 160 2.18 11.60 -19.78
C ASN A 160 2.87 12.36 -18.64
N ASP A 161 4.20 12.24 -18.50
CA ASP A 161 4.91 13.05 -17.51
C ASP A 161 4.81 14.53 -17.84
N THR A 162 4.55 15.33 -16.82
CA THR A 162 4.56 16.80 -16.84
C THR A 162 5.83 17.32 -16.14
N VAL A 163 6.05 18.63 -16.18
CA VAL A 163 7.13 19.29 -15.43
C VAL A 163 7.02 18.96 -13.94
N ASP A 164 5.82 19.08 -13.37
CA ASP A 164 5.58 18.82 -11.94
C ASP A 164 5.75 17.34 -11.59
N SER A 165 5.30 16.41 -12.44
CA SER A 165 5.48 14.99 -12.18
C SER A 165 6.94 14.57 -12.19
N LEU A 166 7.75 15.02 -13.15
CA LEU A 166 9.19 14.75 -13.19
C LEU A 166 9.93 15.36 -12.00
N TYR A 167 9.57 16.60 -11.63
CA TYR A 167 10.17 17.29 -10.51
C TYR A 167 9.91 16.53 -9.21
N ASN A 168 8.65 16.25 -8.90
CA ASN A 168 8.26 15.66 -7.63
C ASN A 168 8.69 14.19 -7.47
N LYS A 169 8.62 13.39 -8.54
CA LYS A 169 8.96 11.95 -8.45
C LYS A 169 10.46 11.67 -8.45
N PHE A 170 11.29 12.54 -9.04
CA PHE A 170 12.70 12.24 -9.23
C PHE A 170 13.64 13.43 -8.99
N LEU A 171 13.44 14.56 -9.67
CA LEU A 171 14.44 15.65 -9.65
C LEU A 171 14.60 16.26 -8.27
N TYR A 172 13.50 16.41 -7.52
CA TYR A 172 13.50 16.94 -6.17
C TYR A 172 14.10 15.95 -5.15
N PRO A 173 13.54 14.76 -4.91
CA PRO A 173 14.03 13.87 -3.87
C PRO A 173 15.42 13.33 -4.15
N GLU A 174 15.72 12.90 -5.39
CA GLU A 174 17.04 12.38 -5.73
C GLU A 174 18.08 13.47 -5.89
N GLY A 175 17.68 14.67 -6.33
CA GLY A 175 18.57 15.84 -6.43
C GLY A 175 19.09 16.28 -5.05
N ILE A 176 18.24 16.31 -4.02
CA ILE A 176 18.65 16.63 -2.64
C ILE A 176 19.68 15.62 -2.14
N LYS A 177 19.42 14.32 -2.29
CA LYS A 177 20.36 13.26 -1.89
C LYS A 177 21.70 13.37 -2.64
N ALA A 178 21.63 13.60 -3.94
CA ALA A 178 22.81 13.73 -4.79
C ALA A 178 23.66 14.98 -4.45
N MET A 179 23.02 16.09 -4.03
CA MET A 179 23.75 17.27 -3.55
C MET A 179 24.53 16.94 -2.27
N GLY A 180 23.95 16.18 -1.33
CA GLY A 180 24.67 15.70 -0.15
C GLY A 180 25.85 14.80 -0.53
N GLU A 181 25.64 13.84 -1.42
CA GLU A 181 26.69 12.95 -1.94
C GLU A 181 27.82 13.73 -2.64
N ALA A 182 27.48 14.73 -3.45
CA ALA A 182 28.46 15.57 -4.13
C ALA A 182 29.36 16.33 -3.13
N VAL A 183 28.77 16.87 -2.06
CA VAL A 183 29.52 17.55 -0.99
C VAL A 183 30.42 16.56 -0.24
N ASP A 184 29.94 15.34 0.02
CA ASP A 184 30.76 14.28 0.64
C ASP A 184 31.95 13.85 -0.23
N LEU A 185 31.78 13.76 -1.56
CA LEU A 185 32.86 13.47 -2.50
C LEU A 185 33.91 14.59 -2.51
N VAL A 186 33.47 15.83 -2.45
CA VAL A 186 34.36 16.99 -2.34
C VAL A 186 35.13 16.97 -1.00
N ALA A 187 34.45 16.70 0.10
CA ALA A 187 35.06 16.60 1.43
C ALA A 187 36.14 15.52 1.53
N LYS A 188 35.98 14.43 0.77
CA LYS A 188 36.94 13.33 0.67
C LYS A 188 38.05 13.59 -0.36
N ASN A 189 38.04 14.72 -1.09
CA ASN A 189 38.95 15.05 -2.20
C ASN A 189 38.96 13.98 -3.33
N ILE A 190 37.82 13.34 -3.60
CA ILE A 190 37.65 12.34 -4.66
C ILE A 190 36.55 12.73 -5.67
N ALA A 191 36.05 13.96 -5.59
CA ALA A 191 35.05 14.46 -6.51
C ALA A 191 35.59 14.53 -7.94
N PRO A 192 34.97 13.89 -8.95
CA PRO A 192 35.41 13.92 -10.32
C PRO A 192 35.21 15.29 -10.97
N MET A 193 35.99 15.58 -12.00
CA MET A 193 35.83 16.74 -12.87
C MET A 193 35.83 16.25 -14.35
N ILE A 194 34.68 15.82 -14.84
CA ILE A 194 34.54 15.24 -16.19
C ILE A 194 34.13 16.35 -17.15
N PRO A 195 34.96 16.72 -18.12
CA PRO A 195 34.57 17.73 -19.10
C PRO A 195 33.28 17.38 -19.81
N GLN A 196 32.42 18.36 -20.05
CA GLN A 196 31.23 18.13 -20.86
C GLN A 196 31.62 17.97 -22.33
N GLY A 197 31.06 16.96 -23.01
CA GLY A 197 31.23 16.80 -24.46
C GLY A 197 30.45 17.84 -25.28
N GLU A 198 30.76 17.94 -26.56
CA GLU A 198 30.01 18.80 -27.49
C GLU A 198 28.83 18.05 -28.15
N GLU A 199 28.85 16.72 -28.13
CA GLU A 199 27.82 15.91 -28.74
C GLU A 199 26.49 16.02 -27.97
N GLY A 200 25.43 16.42 -28.67
CA GLY A 200 24.11 16.64 -28.13
C GLY A 200 23.96 17.91 -27.26
N ALA A 201 24.98 18.77 -27.21
CA ALA A 201 24.90 20.01 -26.44
C ALA A 201 23.82 20.94 -27.03
N SER A 202 22.92 21.42 -26.13
CA SER A 202 21.89 22.38 -26.51
C SER A 202 21.78 23.51 -25.48
N TYR A 203 21.35 24.66 -25.98
CA TYR A 203 20.98 25.80 -25.16
C TYR A 203 19.54 26.17 -25.50
N ASP A 204 18.68 26.15 -24.50
CA ASP A 204 17.24 26.34 -24.68
C ASP A 204 16.78 27.67 -24.02
N PRO A 205 15.97 28.48 -24.71
CA PRO A 205 15.57 29.79 -24.20
C PRO A 205 14.59 29.68 -23.02
N LEU A 206 14.58 30.71 -22.18
CA LEU A 206 13.59 30.86 -21.13
C LEU A 206 12.18 31.02 -21.74
N LEU A 207 11.24 30.16 -21.30
CA LEU A 207 9.85 30.12 -21.77
C LEU A 207 8.96 31.23 -21.14
N ASN A 208 9.46 32.45 -21.11
CA ASN A 208 8.75 33.62 -20.55
C ASN A 208 8.11 34.53 -21.62
N LYS A 209 8.35 34.29 -22.90
CA LYS A 209 7.75 35.05 -24.00
C LYS A 209 6.51 34.34 -24.49
N LYS A 210 5.43 35.09 -24.72
CA LYS A 210 4.12 34.57 -25.11
C LYS A 210 4.19 33.79 -26.45
N GLU A 211 5.01 34.23 -27.36
CA GLU A 211 5.20 33.61 -28.68
C GLU A 211 5.75 32.17 -28.54
N LEU A 212 6.60 31.93 -27.56
CA LEU A 212 7.19 30.60 -27.29
C LEU A 212 6.22 29.62 -26.59
N GLN A 213 5.04 30.12 -26.21
CA GLN A 213 4.03 29.33 -25.53
C GLN A 213 2.84 28.99 -26.43
N LYS A 214 2.81 29.48 -27.67
CA LYS A 214 1.73 29.25 -28.63
C LYS A 214 1.81 27.82 -29.18
N ILE A 215 0.70 27.09 -29.18
CA ILE A 215 0.61 25.74 -29.72
C ILE A 215 0.61 25.81 -31.26
N ASP A 216 1.48 25.05 -31.89
CA ASP A 216 1.50 24.84 -33.35
C ASP A 216 0.74 23.53 -33.67
N TRP A 217 -0.50 23.65 -34.02
CA TRP A 217 -1.36 22.52 -34.37
C TRP A 217 -1.01 21.86 -35.72
N THR A 218 -0.11 22.41 -36.52
CA THR A 218 0.36 21.77 -37.74
C THR A 218 1.33 20.62 -37.50
N LYS A 219 1.85 20.53 -36.29
CA LYS A 219 2.76 19.50 -35.82
C LYS A 219 2.04 18.16 -35.61
N PRO A 220 2.79 17.03 -35.62
CA PRO A 220 2.25 15.73 -35.21
C PRO A 220 1.67 15.73 -33.80
N ALA A 221 0.65 14.90 -33.54
CA ALA A 221 -0.01 14.82 -32.26
C ALA A 221 0.95 14.61 -31.08
N LYS A 222 1.99 13.80 -31.28
CA LYS A 222 3.02 13.59 -30.25
C LYS A 222 3.78 14.86 -29.90
N GLU A 223 4.18 15.67 -30.89
CA GLU A 223 4.90 16.90 -30.66
C GLU A 223 4.00 17.95 -29.98
N VAL A 224 2.71 18.03 -30.39
CA VAL A 224 1.71 18.86 -29.74
C VAL A 224 1.49 18.47 -28.28
N HIS A 225 1.35 17.16 -28.03
CA HIS A 225 1.22 16.65 -26.67
C HIS A 225 2.48 16.94 -25.83
N ASP A 226 3.68 16.69 -26.38
CA ASP A 226 4.94 16.96 -25.70
C ASP A 226 5.10 18.45 -25.38
N PHE A 227 4.62 19.32 -26.26
CA PHE A 227 4.62 20.77 -26.05
C PHE A 227 3.67 21.19 -24.92
N ILE A 228 2.42 20.71 -24.93
CA ILE A 228 1.44 21.04 -23.89
C ILE A 228 1.92 20.54 -22.52
N ARG A 229 2.35 19.26 -22.41
CA ARG A 229 2.80 18.67 -21.15
C ARG A 229 4.11 19.29 -20.61
N GLY A 230 4.95 19.81 -21.49
CA GLY A 230 6.16 20.58 -21.13
C GLY A 230 5.86 21.98 -20.62
N LEU A 231 4.64 22.48 -20.82
CA LEU A 231 4.10 23.74 -20.31
C LEU A 231 2.90 23.54 -19.35
N ASP A 232 2.69 22.32 -18.87
CA ASP A 232 1.50 21.93 -18.07
C ASP A 232 1.54 22.44 -16.61
N SER A 233 2.14 23.59 -16.42
CA SER A 233 2.15 24.39 -15.20
C SER A 233 2.09 25.88 -15.60
N THR A 234 2.53 26.79 -14.76
CA THR A 234 2.60 28.21 -15.14
C THR A 234 3.77 28.42 -16.12
N PRO A 235 3.56 28.97 -17.30
CA PRO A 235 2.41 29.80 -17.76
C PRO A 235 1.30 29.04 -18.50
N GLY A 236 1.50 27.79 -18.94
CA GLY A 236 0.57 27.04 -19.76
C GLY A 236 0.70 27.27 -21.26
N ALA A 237 0.48 26.26 -22.10
CA ALA A 237 0.45 26.36 -23.56
C ALA A 237 -0.87 27.01 -24.00
N TRP A 238 -0.84 27.96 -24.96
CA TRP A 238 -2.03 28.70 -25.34
C TRP A 238 -2.39 28.50 -26.82
N THR A 239 -3.70 28.71 -27.11
CA THR A 239 -4.29 28.72 -28.43
C THR A 239 -5.53 29.62 -28.45
N ILE A 240 -6.21 29.73 -29.62
CA ILE A 240 -7.49 30.41 -29.77
C ILE A 240 -8.60 29.37 -29.89
N LEU A 241 -9.64 29.45 -29.07
CA LEU A 241 -10.80 28.57 -29.05
C LEU A 241 -12.07 29.45 -29.10
N ASN A 242 -12.91 29.30 -30.13
CA ASN A 242 -14.09 30.15 -30.38
C ASN A 242 -13.77 31.66 -30.30
N ASP A 243 -12.70 32.07 -30.95
CA ASP A 243 -12.17 33.48 -30.98
C ASP A 243 -11.67 34.00 -29.62
N GLU A 244 -11.57 33.16 -28.60
CA GLU A 244 -11.07 33.50 -27.28
C GLU A 244 -9.70 32.83 -27.01
N GLU A 245 -8.75 33.59 -26.42
CA GLU A 245 -7.47 33.00 -25.99
C GLU A 245 -7.64 32.15 -24.78
N VAL A 246 -7.21 30.90 -24.90
CA VAL A 246 -7.27 29.91 -23.82
C VAL A 246 -5.91 29.25 -23.58
N ARG A 247 -5.68 28.75 -22.40
CA ARG A 247 -4.53 27.89 -22.06
C ARG A 247 -4.97 26.48 -21.80
N LEU A 248 -4.21 25.52 -22.32
CA LEU A 248 -4.53 24.10 -22.29
C LEU A 248 -3.60 23.34 -21.35
N PHE A 249 -4.17 22.39 -20.58
CA PHE A 249 -3.47 21.59 -19.58
C PHE A 249 -4.02 20.15 -19.58
N GLY A 250 -3.23 19.18 -19.06
CA GLY A 250 -3.64 17.79 -18.95
C GLY A 250 -3.81 17.14 -20.32
N SER A 251 -2.78 17.22 -21.18
CA SER A 251 -2.87 16.59 -22.49
C SER A 251 -2.49 15.11 -22.48
N SER A 252 -3.09 14.34 -23.39
CA SER A 252 -2.75 12.94 -23.65
C SER A 252 -2.98 12.59 -25.11
N LEU A 253 -2.26 11.59 -25.62
CA LEU A 253 -2.50 11.07 -26.96
C LEU A 253 -3.78 10.22 -26.96
N TRP A 254 -4.67 10.46 -27.91
CA TRP A 254 -5.91 9.70 -28.04
C TRP A 254 -5.66 8.30 -28.60
N SER A 255 -5.81 7.27 -27.77
CA SER A 255 -5.54 5.86 -28.14
C SER A 255 -6.81 5.04 -28.45
N ASN A 256 -7.99 5.60 -28.19
CA ASN A 256 -9.28 4.87 -28.29
C ASN A 256 -9.85 4.84 -29.71
N GLY A 257 -9.13 4.50 -30.73
CA GLY A 257 -9.46 4.14 -32.12
C GLY A 257 -10.72 4.72 -32.82
N LYS A 258 -11.75 5.13 -32.10
CA LYS A 258 -12.95 5.80 -32.61
C LYS A 258 -13.09 7.17 -31.95
N VAL A 259 -13.24 8.21 -32.77
CA VAL A 259 -13.59 9.55 -32.30
C VAL A 259 -14.96 9.46 -31.65
N PRO A 260 -15.20 10.04 -30.45
CA PRO A 260 -16.51 10.07 -29.82
C PRO A 260 -17.60 10.62 -30.77
N LYS A 261 -18.83 10.19 -30.60
CA LYS A 261 -19.96 10.85 -31.31
C LYS A 261 -19.94 12.31 -30.88
N ILE A 262 -20.05 13.22 -31.87
CA ILE A 262 -19.98 14.66 -31.69
C ILE A 262 -21.11 15.08 -30.74
N GLU A 263 -20.76 15.53 -29.53
CA GLU A 263 -21.73 16.13 -28.60
C GLU A 263 -21.73 17.64 -28.75
N THR A 264 -20.55 18.27 -28.85
CA THR A 264 -20.40 19.70 -29.11
C THR A 264 -19.11 19.95 -29.87
N GLU A 265 -19.20 20.69 -31.00
CA GLU A 265 -18.02 21.19 -31.74
C GLU A 265 -17.63 22.55 -31.24
N VAL A 266 -16.34 22.82 -31.27
CA VAL A 266 -15.76 24.14 -30.99
C VAL A 266 -14.77 24.52 -32.08
N ASP A 267 -14.70 25.80 -32.40
CA ASP A 267 -13.79 26.33 -33.40
C ASP A 267 -12.41 26.56 -32.78
N LEU A 268 -11.39 26.03 -33.44
CA LEU A 268 -9.98 26.16 -33.02
C LEU A 268 -9.15 26.65 -34.21
N GLU A 269 -9.02 27.96 -34.37
CA GLU A 269 -8.39 28.58 -35.54
C GLU A 269 -9.00 28.01 -36.87
N GLU A 270 -8.21 27.31 -37.68
CA GLU A 270 -8.67 26.68 -38.93
C GLU A 270 -9.16 25.23 -38.75
N ARG A 271 -9.46 24.78 -37.51
CA ARG A 271 -9.78 23.38 -37.16
C ARG A 271 -11.03 23.33 -36.31
N LYS A 272 -11.50 22.06 -36.10
CA LYS A 272 -12.59 21.76 -35.18
C LYS A 272 -12.06 20.94 -34.01
N GLY A 273 -12.46 21.29 -32.79
CA GLY A 273 -12.33 20.47 -31.60
C GLY A 273 -13.65 19.83 -31.22
N ILE A 274 -13.62 18.70 -30.54
CA ILE A 274 -14.80 17.94 -30.10
C ILE A 274 -14.77 17.87 -28.57
N ILE A 275 -15.78 18.42 -27.93
CA ILE A 275 -15.99 18.27 -26.49
C ILE A 275 -16.66 16.93 -26.22
N HIS A 276 -16.11 16.18 -25.27
CA HIS A 276 -16.62 14.89 -24.82
C HIS A 276 -16.41 14.74 -23.30
N PRO A 277 -16.99 13.71 -22.63
CA PRO A 277 -16.92 13.58 -21.17
C PRO A 277 -15.53 13.63 -20.55
N ASP A 278 -14.50 13.14 -21.26
CA ASP A 278 -13.12 13.08 -20.77
C ASP A 278 -12.26 14.28 -21.23
N GLY A 279 -12.84 15.33 -21.86
CA GLY A 279 -12.10 16.52 -22.24
C GLY A 279 -12.44 17.14 -23.58
N LEU A 280 -11.46 17.77 -24.21
CA LEU A 280 -11.50 18.37 -25.55
C LEU A 280 -10.55 17.61 -26.47
N LEU A 281 -11.08 17.01 -27.52
CA LEU A 281 -10.33 16.26 -28.51
C LEU A 281 -10.02 17.13 -29.72
N ILE A 282 -8.75 17.28 -30.07
CA ILE A 282 -8.28 18.15 -31.17
C ILE A 282 -7.42 17.34 -32.14
N LYS A 283 -7.67 17.48 -33.43
CA LYS A 283 -6.90 16.81 -34.48
C LYS A 283 -5.61 17.59 -34.79
N ALA A 284 -4.48 16.91 -34.70
CA ALA A 284 -3.16 17.44 -35.00
C ALA A 284 -2.78 17.32 -36.49
N GLY A 285 -1.57 17.80 -36.87
CA GLY A 285 -1.12 17.87 -38.25
C GLY A 285 -0.95 16.52 -38.96
N ASP A 286 -0.67 15.47 -38.22
CA ASP A 286 -0.53 14.09 -38.73
C ASP A 286 -1.88 13.33 -38.80
N GLY A 287 -2.98 14.00 -38.48
CA GLY A 287 -4.32 13.38 -38.48
C GLY A 287 -4.67 12.61 -37.21
N GLN A 288 -3.75 12.40 -36.27
CA GLN A 288 -4.03 11.85 -34.95
C GLN A 288 -4.60 12.91 -34.02
N HIS A 289 -5.12 12.51 -32.87
CA HIS A 289 -5.81 13.40 -31.95
C HIS A 289 -5.06 13.53 -30.63
N VAL A 290 -5.10 14.74 -30.07
CA VAL A 290 -4.66 15.06 -28.71
C VAL A 290 -5.91 15.37 -27.89
N ASN A 291 -6.06 14.70 -26.73
CA ASN A 291 -7.07 15.02 -25.74
C ASN A 291 -6.50 16.02 -24.73
N VAL A 292 -7.32 16.99 -24.34
CA VAL A 292 -7.00 18.03 -23.34
C VAL A 292 -8.06 18.00 -22.26
N GLU A 293 -7.63 17.86 -21.02
CA GLU A 293 -8.49 17.70 -19.85
C GLU A 293 -9.00 19.05 -19.29
N ARG A 294 -8.14 20.09 -19.29
CA ARG A 294 -8.41 21.37 -18.64
C ARG A 294 -8.14 22.56 -19.55
N ILE A 295 -9.02 23.57 -19.47
CA ILE A 295 -8.94 24.82 -20.23
C ILE A 295 -8.94 25.98 -19.22
N LYS A 296 -8.00 26.92 -19.34
CA LYS A 296 -7.99 28.16 -18.57
C LYS A 296 -8.39 29.32 -19.47
N ILE A 297 -9.42 30.05 -19.07
CA ILE A 297 -9.99 31.23 -19.75
C ILE A 297 -9.82 32.42 -18.80
N GLY A 298 -9.01 33.39 -19.16
CA GLY A 298 -8.66 34.50 -18.25
C GLY A 298 -8.05 33.96 -16.96
N THR A 299 -8.71 34.14 -15.82
CA THR A 299 -8.28 33.64 -14.51
C THR A 299 -8.89 32.30 -14.16
N LYS A 300 -9.96 31.87 -14.86
CA LYS A 300 -10.74 30.67 -14.50
C LYS A 300 -10.25 29.42 -15.25
N THR A 301 -9.98 28.34 -14.52
CA THR A 301 -9.70 27.01 -15.09
C THR A 301 -10.96 26.14 -14.96
N ILE A 302 -11.32 25.47 -16.05
CA ILE A 302 -12.47 24.56 -16.11
C ILE A 302 -12.05 23.20 -16.70
N HIS A 303 -12.77 22.13 -16.36
CA HIS A 303 -12.64 20.88 -17.09
C HIS A 303 -13.14 21.09 -18.52
N ALA A 304 -12.40 20.61 -19.51
CA ALA A 304 -12.69 20.89 -20.93
C ALA A 304 -14.06 20.36 -21.38
N ALA A 305 -14.58 19.28 -20.76
CA ALA A 305 -15.92 18.76 -20.98
C ALA A 305 -17.02 19.77 -20.61
N LYS A 306 -16.75 20.78 -19.79
CA LYS A 306 -17.70 21.80 -19.35
C LYS A 306 -17.60 23.10 -20.16
N TYR A 307 -16.73 23.16 -21.15
CA TYR A 307 -16.56 24.34 -21.97
C TYR A 307 -17.83 24.63 -22.78
N GLY A 308 -18.33 25.86 -22.75
CA GLY A 308 -19.57 26.28 -23.43
C GLY A 308 -20.88 25.89 -22.72
N GLN A 309 -20.81 25.17 -21.56
CA GLN A 309 -21.99 24.90 -20.75
C GLN A 309 -22.24 26.05 -19.77
N THR A 310 -23.48 26.54 -19.68
CA THR A 310 -23.90 27.48 -18.62
C THR A 310 -23.84 26.76 -17.29
N SER A 311 -23.05 27.26 -16.35
CA SER A 311 -22.98 26.71 -15.00
C SER A 311 -24.32 26.84 -14.31
N ASP A 312 -24.96 25.74 -13.95
CA ASP A 312 -25.99 25.72 -12.91
C ASP A 312 -25.31 26.10 -11.59
N ASN A 313 -25.38 27.38 -11.24
CA ASN A 313 -24.98 27.88 -9.93
C ASN A 313 -25.97 27.35 -8.88
N LYS A 314 -25.84 26.10 -8.45
CA LYS A 314 -26.45 25.66 -7.20
C LYS A 314 -25.70 26.35 -6.07
N VAL A 315 -26.36 27.30 -5.42
CA VAL A 315 -25.88 27.91 -4.18
C VAL A 315 -25.73 26.77 -3.16
N VAL A 316 -24.50 26.49 -2.75
CA VAL A 316 -24.22 25.52 -1.69
C VAL A 316 -24.50 26.22 -0.37
N GLU A 317 -25.50 25.79 0.37
CA GLU A 317 -25.74 26.24 1.75
C GLU A 317 -24.76 25.54 2.68
N PHE A 318 -24.09 26.29 3.54
CA PHE A 318 -23.14 25.80 4.53
C PHE A 318 -23.76 25.72 5.92
N THR A 319 -23.43 24.67 6.67
CA THR A 319 -23.74 24.58 8.11
C THR A 319 -22.79 25.46 8.92
N GLU A 320 -23.13 25.71 10.22
CA GLU A 320 -22.25 26.48 11.11
C GLU A 320 -20.85 25.86 11.30
N GLU A 321 -20.76 24.53 11.25
CA GLU A 321 -19.47 23.80 11.31
C GLU A 321 -18.68 23.96 10.03
N GLU A 322 -19.32 23.93 8.88
CA GLU A 322 -18.68 24.11 7.58
C GLU A 322 -18.19 25.56 7.34
N LEU A 323 -18.85 26.54 7.94
CA LEU A 323 -18.35 27.93 7.95
C LEU A 323 -17.04 28.05 8.77
N LYS A 324 -16.83 27.25 9.79
CA LYS A 324 -15.55 27.21 10.55
C LYS A 324 -14.40 26.65 9.72
N ILE A 325 -14.68 25.81 8.71
CA ILE A 325 -13.67 25.32 7.77
C ILE A 325 -13.04 26.52 7.02
N ALA A 326 -13.84 27.51 6.63
CA ALA A 326 -13.35 28.73 5.98
C ALA A 326 -12.29 29.45 6.82
N ASP A 327 -12.44 29.54 8.15
CA ASP A 327 -11.50 30.20 9.02
C ASP A 327 -10.15 29.49 9.07
N VAL A 328 -10.14 28.16 9.02
CA VAL A 328 -8.91 27.36 8.97
C VAL A 328 -8.22 27.53 7.62
N ILE A 329 -8.97 27.43 6.50
CA ILE A 329 -8.43 27.65 5.15
C ILE A 329 -7.84 29.05 5.05
N ARG A 330 -8.56 30.08 5.57
CA ARG A 330 -8.12 31.48 5.58
C ARG A 330 -6.81 31.65 6.33
N ARG A 331 -6.65 30.98 7.47
CA ARG A 331 -5.40 30.99 8.24
C ARG A 331 -4.25 30.36 7.43
N ILE A 332 -4.47 29.19 6.83
CA ILE A 332 -3.46 28.49 6.01
C ILE A 332 -3.06 29.34 4.79
N TRP A 333 -4.03 29.91 4.07
CA TRP A 333 -3.75 30.79 2.94
C TRP A 333 -3.00 32.06 3.38
N LYS A 334 -3.38 32.68 4.50
CA LYS A 334 -2.68 33.84 5.08
C LYS A 334 -1.23 33.45 5.43
N ASP A 335 -0.99 32.27 5.96
CA ASP A 335 0.35 31.79 6.28
C ASP A 335 1.19 31.49 5.03
N ILE A 336 0.59 31.09 3.94
CA ILE A 336 1.26 30.85 2.66
C ILE A 336 1.49 32.17 1.93
N LEU A 337 0.45 32.99 1.75
CA LEU A 337 0.47 34.16 0.90
C LEU A 337 1.00 35.42 1.59
N LYS A 338 0.96 35.45 2.93
CA LYS A 338 1.35 36.62 3.77
C LYS A 338 0.57 37.91 3.48
N ILE A 339 -0.70 37.78 3.10
CA ILE A 339 -1.67 38.85 2.87
C ILE A 339 -2.94 38.58 3.65
N GLU A 340 -3.83 39.56 3.79
CA GLU A 340 -5.19 39.34 4.27
C GLU A 340 -6.02 38.65 3.19
N ILE A 341 -6.85 37.67 3.58
CA ILE A 341 -7.62 36.83 2.68
C ILE A 341 -9.11 37.19 2.78
N ASP A 342 -9.70 37.56 1.66
CA ASP A 342 -11.13 37.76 1.48
C ASP A 342 -11.75 36.70 0.56
N GLU A 343 -13.05 36.75 0.33
CA GLU A 343 -13.78 35.76 -0.46
C GLU A 343 -13.36 35.71 -1.94
N GLU A 344 -12.85 36.83 -2.47
CA GLU A 344 -12.44 37.00 -3.87
C GLU A 344 -10.92 36.86 -4.06
N THR A 345 -10.16 36.59 -2.99
CA THR A 345 -8.70 36.38 -3.07
C THR A 345 -8.38 35.19 -3.94
N ASP A 346 -7.59 35.37 -5.00
CA ASP A 346 -7.08 34.30 -5.87
C ASP A 346 -5.70 33.86 -5.40
N PHE A 347 -5.55 32.56 -5.15
CA PHE A 347 -4.34 31.92 -4.61
C PHE A 347 -3.10 32.19 -5.47
N PHE A 348 -3.25 31.96 -6.79
CA PHE A 348 -2.15 32.10 -7.74
C PHE A 348 -1.88 33.53 -8.15
N ALA A 349 -2.93 34.35 -8.35
CA ALA A 349 -2.77 35.77 -8.63
C ALA A 349 -2.11 36.51 -7.46
N SER A 350 -2.27 36.00 -6.23
CA SER A 350 -1.62 36.51 -5.01
C SER A 350 -0.19 36.00 -4.82
N GLY A 351 0.34 35.21 -5.78
CA GLY A 351 1.75 34.83 -5.84
C GLY A 351 2.09 33.41 -5.37
N ALA A 352 1.11 32.55 -5.12
CA ALA A 352 1.37 31.13 -4.85
C ALA A 352 1.90 30.38 -6.08
N GLY A 353 2.75 29.40 -5.84
CA GLY A 353 3.29 28.50 -6.85
C GLY A 353 2.93 27.03 -6.57
N SER A 354 3.37 26.11 -7.44
CA SER A 354 3.07 24.67 -7.35
C SER A 354 3.48 24.04 -6.01
N MET A 355 4.55 24.53 -5.39
CA MET A 355 4.99 24.03 -4.08
C MET A 355 4.07 24.48 -2.94
N ASP A 356 3.44 25.65 -3.08
CA ASP A 356 2.47 26.16 -2.12
C ASP A 356 1.17 25.36 -2.19
N VAL A 357 0.82 24.83 -3.35
CA VAL A 357 -0.30 23.90 -3.55
C VAL A 357 -0.07 22.60 -2.76
N VAL A 358 1.12 21.99 -2.88
CA VAL A 358 1.46 20.77 -2.15
C VAL A 358 1.34 21.01 -0.64
N ARG A 359 1.92 22.10 -0.15
CA ARG A 359 1.84 22.47 1.27
C ARG A 359 0.39 22.70 1.72
N LEU A 360 -0.41 23.39 0.93
CA LEU A 360 -1.83 23.65 1.23
C LEU A 360 -2.62 22.34 1.34
N VAL A 361 -2.42 21.42 0.41
CA VAL A 361 -3.11 20.11 0.39
C VAL A 361 -2.71 19.26 1.60
N GLU A 362 -1.41 19.24 1.98
CA GLU A 362 -0.94 18.54 3.18
C GLU A 362 -1.52 19.15 4.47
N GLU A 363 -1.46 20.48 4.63
CA GLU A 363 -2.02 21.15 5.82
C GLU A 363 -3.55 20.96 5.94
N LEU A 364 -4.28 20.87 4.82
CA LEU A 364 -5.73 20.59 4.83
C LEU A 364 -6.01 19.13 5.17
N LYS A 365 -5.19 18.20 4.70
CA LYS A 365 -5.29 16.80 5.07
C LYS A 365 -5.11 16.61 6.58
N ASP A 366 -4.11 17.28 7.17
CA ASP A 366 -3.84 17.19 8.61
C ASP A 366 -4.94 17.83 9.48
N ASN A 367 -5.61 18.89 8.98
CA ASN A 367 -6.67 19.59 9.73
C ASN A 367 -8.07 18.98 9.59
N PHE A 368 -8.39 18.35 8.43
CA PHE A 368 -9.77 17.95 8.10
C PHE A 368 -9.91 16.51 7.61
N ASP A 369 -8.81 15.75 7.53
CA ASP A 369 -8.78 14.40 6.90
C ASP A 369 -9.37 14.39 5.47
N VAL A 370 -9.19 15.51 4.74
CA VAL A 370 -9.71 15.70 3.38
C VAL A 370 -8.65 15.34 2.37
N SER A 371 -8.92 14.38 1.50
CA SER A 371 -8.03 14.01 0.40
C SER A 371 -8.33 14.88 -0.82
N LEU A 372 -7.62 16.02 -0.95
CA LEU A 372 -7.62 16.85 -2.15
C LEU A 372 -6.45 16.47 -3.06
N GLN A 373 -6.67 16.59 -4.37
CA GLN A 373 -5.59 16.53 -5.34
C GLN A 373 -5.05 17.94 -5.60
N ASN A 374 -3.80 18.06 -6.00
CA ASN A 374 -3.25 19.37 -6.39
C ASN A 374 -4.10 20.05 -7.48
N THR A 375 -4.70 19.25 -8.35
CA THR A 375 -5.63 19.72 -9.39
C THR A 375 -6.85 20.44 -8.83
N ASP A 376 -7.35 20.08 -7.65
CA ASP A 376 -8.52 20.72 -7.04
C ASP A 376 -8.25 22.19 -6.67
N VAL A 377 -7.01 22.49 -6.25
CA VAL A 377 -6.57 23.86 -5.98
C VAL A 377 -6.48 24.69 -7.27
N PHE A 378 -5.98 24.08 -8.36
CA PHE A 378 -5.93 24.75 -9.67
C PHE A 378 -7.32 24.97 -10.27
N MET A 379 -8.29 24.11 -9.97
CA MET A 379 -9.68 24.22 -10.44
C MET A 379 -10.50 25.23 -9.66
N ALA A 380 -10.14 25.53 -8.42
CA ALA A 380 -10.81 26.49 -7.54
C ALA A 380 -9.80 27.48 -6.94
N PRO A 381 -9.20 28.37 -7.75
CA PRO A 381 -8.14 29.25 -7.29
C PRO A 381 -8.62 30.41 -6.41
N VAL A 382 -9.91 30.76 -6.45
CA VAL A 382 -10.53 31.81 -5.64
C VAL A 382 -10.97 31.25 -4.30
N PHE A 383 -10.74 31.98 -3.19
CA PHE A 383 -10.99 31.50 -1.83
C PHE A 383 -12.39 30.93 -1.63
N LYS A 384 -13.43 31.64 -2.06
CA LYS A 384 -14.82 31.20 -2.00
C LYS A 384 -15.09 29.89 -2.74
N GLU A 385 -14.52 29.75 -3.94
CA GLU A 385 -14.64 28.52 -4.74
C GLU A 385 -13.86 27.37 -4.08
N PHE A 386 -12.68 27.67 -3.54
CA PHE A 386 -11.85 26.70 -2.85
C PHE A 386 -12.48 26.22 -1.54
N HIS A 387 -13.04 27.13 -0.74
CA HIS A 387 -13.81 26.76 0.46
C HIS A 387 -14.96 25.82 0.09
N THR A 388 -15.71 26.12 -0.96
CA THR A 388 -16.76 25.22 -1.47
C THR A 388 -16.20 23.85 -1.87
N THR A 389 -15.07 23.83 -2.54
CA THR A 389 -14.40 22.56 -2.95
C THR A 389 -13.96 21.74 -1.75
N VAL A 390 -13.37 22.36 -0.73
CA VAL A 390 -12.95 21.68 0.51
C VAL A 390 -14.18 21.16 1.26
N VAL A 391 -15.24 21.94 1.36
CA VAL A 391 -16.49 21.50 2.02
C VAL A 391 -17.14 20.35 1.26
N LEU A 392 -17.20 20.40 -0.07
CA LEU A 392 -17.72 19.30 -0.87
C LEU A 392 -16.85 18.04 -0.78
N ALA A 393 -15.54 18.19 -0.71
CA ALA A 393 -14.63 17.09 -0.46
C ALA A 393 -14.78 16.55 0.98
N ALA A 394 -14.95 17.43 1.98
CA ALA A 394 -15.28 17.04 3.35
C ALA A 394 -16.66 16.37 3.43
N ARG A 395 -17.67 16.88 2.69
CA ARG A 395 -18.97 16.22 2.53
C ARG A 395 -18.83 14.88 1.76
N GLY A 396 -17.97 14.81 0.76
CA GLY A 396 -17.61 13.58 0.03
C GLY A 396 -16.89 12.57 0.93
N ASN A 397 -16.10 13.01 1.89
CA ASN A 397 -15.58 12.19 2.99
C ASN A 397 -16.61 12.02 4.13
N ALA A 398 -17.46 13.01 4.38
CA ALA A 398 -18.61 12.95 5.31
C ALA A 398 -19.88 12.35 4.70
N ALA A 399 -19.95 12.17 3.38
CA ALA A 399 -20.88 11.25 2.72
C ALA A 399 -20.45 9.77 2.90
N THR A 400 -19.40 9.46 3.63
CA THR A 400 -19.43 8.32 4.54
C THR A 400 -20.54 8.63 5.55
N LYS A 401 -21.77 8.18 5.28
CA LYS A 401 -22.88 8.00 6.20
C LYS A 401 -22.28 7.79 7.58
N GLU A 402 -22.55 8.68 8.54
CA GLU A 402 -22.01 8.51 9.90
C GLU A 402 -22.31 7.07 10.31
N ILE A 403 -21.27 6.24 10.44
CA ILE A 403 -21.44 4.81 10.69
C ILE A 403 -21.84 4.69 12.15
N LYS A 404 -23.16 4.59 12.37
CA LYS A 404 -23.74 4.49 13.72
C LYS A 404 -23.65 3.06 14.20
N TYR A 405 -23.08 2.89 15.40
CA TYR A 405 -23.05 1.60 16.09
C TYR A 405 -22.99 1.78 17.61
N ASP A 406 -23.40 0.75 18.34
CA ASP A 406 -23.18 0.67 19.78
C ASP A 406 -21.70 0.44 20.05
N ALA A 407 -21.01 1.49 20.45
CA ALA A 407 -19.57 1.46 20.66
C ALA A 407 -19.20 0.80 21.98
N VAL A 408 -18.31 -0.17 21.92
CA VAL A 408 -17.50 -0.58 23.08
C VAL A 408 -16.30 0.34 23.14
N VAL A 409 -16.04 0.91 24.32
CA VAL A 409 -14.88 1.75 24.58
C VAL A 409 -14.02 1.09 25.65
N LEU A 410 -12.75 0.86 25.36
CA LEU A 410 -11.84 0.13 26.24
C LEU A 410 -10.44 0.77 26.18
N GLU A 411 -9.83 0.97 27.36
CA GLU A 411 -8.43 1.40 27.45
C GLU A 411 -7.50 0.19 27.45
N ALA A 412 -6.63 0.09 26.45
CA ALA A 412 -5.62 -0.96 26.36
C ALA A 412 -4.39 -0.47 25.59
N ASN A 413 -3.19 -0.96 25.92
CA ASN A 413 -1.97 -0.66 25.19
C ASN A 413 -1.69 0.85 25.00
N ASN A 414 -2.01 1.67 26.01
CA ASN A 414 -1.91 3.14 26.05
C ASN A 414 -2.76 3.85 24.98
N MET A 415 -3.86 3.24 24.55
CA MET A 415 -4.80 3.84 23.61
C MET A 415 -6.24 3.53 23.99
N THR A 416 -7.15 4.42 23.57
CA THR A 416 -8.59 4.19 23.69
C THR A 416 -9.07 3.44 22.45
N LEU A 417 -9.45 2.21 22.61
CA LEU A 417 -10.07 1.40 21.57
C LEU A 417 -11.56 1.73 21.47
N ARG A 418 -12.04 1.93 20.25
CA ARG A 418 -13.46 2.12 19.96
C ARG A 418 -13.89 1.18 18.83
N PHE A 419 -14.81 0.25 19.09
CA PHE A 419 -15.23 -0.76 18.13
C PHE A 419 -16.69 -1.17 18.30
N PRO A 420 -17.33 -1.66 17.20
CA PRO A 420 -18.73 -2.12 17.27
C PRO A 420 -18.82 -3.52 17.90
N ARG A 421 -20.01 -3.83 18.47
CA ARG A 421 -20.37 -5.15 19.01
C ARG A 421 -21.55 -5.80 18.30
N GLN A 422 -22.10 -5.13 17.30
CA GLN A 422 -23.32 -5.51 16.58
C GLN A 422 -22.99 -6.29 15.29
N LEU A 423 -23.99 -6.98 14.74
CA LEU A 423 -23.89 -7.56 13.40
C LEU A 423 -23.73 -6.46 12.36
N PHE A 424 -23.04 -6.74 11.25
CA PHE A 424 -22.96 -5.81 10.13
C PHE A 424 -23.69 -6.39 8.91
N ILE A 425 -24.82 -5.79 8.55
CA ILE A 425 -25.72 -6.27 7.49
C ILE A 425 -26.17 -5.08 6.63
N ASP A 426 -26.01 -5.19 5.31
CA ASP A 426 -26.45 -4.18 4.33
C ASP A 426 -25.86 -2.78 4.59
N GLY A 427 -24.60 -2.72 5.05
CA GLY A 427 -23.89 -1.47 5.34
C GLY A 427 -24.27 -0.82 6.67
N GLU A 428 -24.99 -1.50 7.55
CA GLU A 428 -25.45 -0.98 8.84
C GLU A 428 -25.10 -1.95 9.97
N PHE A 429 -24.78 -1.40 11.15
CA PHE A 429 -24.66 -2.18 12.38
C PHE A 429 -26.03 -2.37 13.02
N VAL A 430 -26.41 -3.62 13.22
CA VAL A 430 -27.75 -4.00 13.69
C VAL A 430 -27.69 -5.02 14.82
N ASN A 431 -28.65 -5.02 15.70
CA ASN A 431 -28.78 -6.03 16.75
C ASN A 431 -29.19 -7.38 16.14
N GLY A 432 -28.67 -8.45 16.72
CA GLY A 432 -29.06 -9.81 16.37
C GLY A 432 -30.35 -10.25 17.11
N HIS A 433 -30.97 -11.31 16.57
CA HIS A 433 -32.16 -11.91 17.16
C HIS A 433 -31.90 -13.18 17.99
N SER A 434 -30.62 -13.50 18.23
CA SER A 434 -30.21 -14.57 19.16
C SER A 434 -29.54 -14.00 20.40
N LYS A 435 -29.35 -14.86 21.42
CA LYS A 435 -28.72 -14.44 22.69
C LYS A 435 -27.27 -13.97 22.39
N PRO A 436 -26.88 -12.77 22.85
CA PRO A 436 -25.50 -12.28 22.74
C PRO A 436 -24.50 -13.27 23.35
N ILE A 437 -23.25 -13.19 22.84
CA ILE A 437 -22.14 -14.05 23.26
C ILE A 437 -21.07 -13.18 23.90
N ASP A 438 -20.66 -13.55 25.12
CA ASP A 438 -19.54 -12.89 25.77
C ASP A 438 -18.21 -13.30 25.10
N THR A 439 -17.42 -12.32 24.73
CA THR A 439 -16.02 -12.53 24.34
C THR A 439 -15.12 -12.31 25.54
N ILE A 440 -14.16 -13.21 25.71
CA ILE A 440 -13.36 -13.33 26.94
C ILE A 440 -11.90 -13.03 26.62
N ASN A 441 -11.27 -12.19 27.42
CA ASN A 441 -9.84 -11.94 27.33
C ASN A 441 -9.05 -13.18 27.82
N PRO A 442 -8.27 -13.84 26.96
CA PRO A 442 -7.51 -15.04 27.35
C PRO A 442 -6.46 -14.79 28.43
N HIS A 443 -6.03 -13.53 28.59
CA HIS A 443 -5.00 -13.15 29.55
C HIS A 443 -5.43 -13.28 31.00
N ASP A 444 -6.67 -12.88 31.32
CA ASP A 444 -7.15 -12.75 32.70
C ASP A 444 -8.53 -13.34 32.92
N GLU A 445 -9.14 -13.93 31.91
CA GLU A 445 -10.48 -14.52 31.89
C GLU A 445 -11.62 -13.50 32.10
N SER A 446 -11.32 -12.20 31.95
CA SER A 446 -12.35 -11.15 32.04
C SER A 446 -13.21 -11.08 30.77
N VAL A 447 -14.48 -10.65 30.95
CA VAL A 447 -15.37 -10.36 29.81
C VAL A 447 -14.95 -9.05 29.18
N ILE A 448 -14.63 -9.08 27.86
CA ILE A 448 -14.32 -7.86 27.09
C ILE A 448 -15.63 -7.13 26.78
N CYS A 449 -16.57 -7.81 26.17
CA CYS A 449 -17.91 -7.32 25.88
C CYS A 449 -18.85 -8.47 25.50
N SER A 450 -20.15 -8.18 25.41
CA SER A 450 -21.16 -9.08 24.85
C SER A 450 -21.40 -8.68 23.38
N VAL A 451 -21.11 -9.57 22.45
CA VAL A 451 -21.30 -9.39 21.00
C VAL A 451 -22.67 -9.90 20.59
N GLU A 452 -23.38 -9.16 19.76
CA GLU A 452 -24.67 -9.58 19.20
C GLU A 452 -24.53 -10.87 18.38
N SER A 453 -25.53 -11.72 18.48
CA SER A 453 -25.57 -13.02 17.82
C SER A 453 -26.74 -13.12 16.84
N ALA A 454 -26.43 -13.56 15.61
CA ALA A 454 -27.43 -13.71 14.56
C ALA A 454 -28.30 -14.96 14.76
N SER A 455 -29.55 -14.84 14.32
CA SER A 455 -30.47 -15.96 14.07
C SER A 455 -30.32 -16.47 12.63
N ALA A 456 -31.04 -17.52 12.28
CA ALA A 456 -31.13 -17.99 10.90
C ALA A 456 -31.78 -16.95 9.98
N GLU A 457 -32.73 -16.19 10.48
CA GLU A 457 -33.42 -15.10 9.79
C GLU A 457 -32.48 -13.91 9.51
N ASP A 458 -31.56 -13.59 10.45
CA ASP A 458 -30.53 -12.58 10.24
C ASP A 458 -29.56 -12.99 9.12
N VAL A 459 -29.19 -14.27 9.08
CA VAL A 459 -28.38 -14.83 7.98
C VAL A 459 -29.11 -14.73 6.66
N ASP A 460 -30.40 -15.07 6.59
CA ASP A 460 -31.20 -14.93 5.36
C ASP A 460 -31.28 -13.46 4.89
N ARG A 461 -31.46 -12.51 5.82
CA ARG A 461 -31.42 -11.08 5.55
C ARG A 461 -30.07 -10.65 4.97
N ALA A 462 -28.97 -11.09 5.56
CA ALA A 462 -27.62 -10.80 5.08
C ALA A 462 -27.36 -11.38 3.68
N VAL A 463 -27.82 -12.62 3.42
CA VAL A 463 -27.69 -13.25 2.10
C VAL A 463 -28.53 -12.53 1.03
N LYS A 464 -29.74 -12.09 1.37
CA LYS A 464 -30.58 -11.30 0.45
C LYS A 464 -29.96 -9.95 0.14
N ALA A 465 -29.40 -9.25 1.14
CA ALA A 465 -28.63 -8.02 0.94
C ALA A 465 -27.42 -8.24 0.04
N ALA A 466 -26.65 -9.30 0.27
CA ALA A 466 -25.50 -9.67 -0.57
C ALA A 466 -25.93 -9.97 -2.01
N LYS A 467 -27.04 -10.67 -2.22
CA LYS A 467 -27.59 -10.96 -3.54
C LYS A 467 -28.01 -9.69 -4.26
N LYS A 468 -28.72 -8.79 -3.58
CA LYS A 468 -29.15 -7.51 -4.13
C LYS A 468 -27.95 -6.64 -4.53
N ALA A 469 -26.93 -6.54 -3.67
CA ALA A 469 -25.70 -5.81 -3.97
C ALA A 469 -24.97 -6.38 -5.20
N PHE A 470 -24.98 -7.70 -5.38
CA PHE A 470 -24.37 -8.38 -6.52
C PHE A 470 -25.12 -8.17 -7.83
N GLU A 471 -26.47 -8.34 -7.83
CA GLU A 471 -27.28 -8.36 -9.05
C GLU A 471 -27.78 -6.96 -9.47
N GLU A 472 -28.11 -6.10 -8.53
CA GLU A 472 -28.79 -4.81 -8.76
C GLU A 472 -27.94 -3.62 -8.32
N GLY A 473 -27.03 -3.80 -7.33
CA GLY A 473 -26.24 -2.76 -6.70
C GLY A 473 -25.15 -2.18 -7.59
N GLU A 474 -24.49 -1.16 -7.09
CA GLU A 474 -23.35 -0.52 -7.77
C GLU A 474 -22.16 -1.48 -7.91
N TRP A 475 -21.95 -2.38 -6.94
CA TRP A 475 -20.83 -3.34 -6.95
C TRP A 475 -20.77 -4.20 -8.20
N GLY A 476 -21.92 -4.63 -8.71
CA GLY A 476 -22.02 -5.39 -9.97
C GLY A 476 -21.78 -4.55 -11.23
N LYS A 477 -21.79 -3.22 -11.13
CA LYS A 477 -21.71 -2.26 -12.24
C LYS A 477 -20.38 -1.54 -12.34
N ILE A 478 -19.67 -1.35 -11.22
CA ILE A 478 -18.36 -0.69 -11.20
C ILE A 478 -17.33 -1.48 -12.01
N SER A 479 -16.40 -0.77 -12.61
CA SER A 479 -15.29 -1.39 -13.33
C SER A 479 -14.38 -2.17 -12.39
N ALA A 480 -13.61 -3.11 -12.94
CA ALA A 480 -12.60 -3.84 -12.17
C ALA A 480 -11.55 -2.90 -11.55
N ARG A 481 -11.24 -1.78 -12.21
CA ARG A 481 -10.28 -0.78 -11.72
C ARG A 481 -10.83 -0.01 -10.51
N GLU A 482 -12.09 0.44 -10.56
CA GLU A 482 -12.77 1.09 -9.43
C GLU A 482 -12.89 0.14 -8.24
N ARG A 483 -13.21 -1.13 -8.48
CA ARG A 483 -13.22 -2.17 -7.44
C ARG A 483 -11.85 -2.31 -6.78
N GLY A 484 -10.77 -2.36 -7.58
CA GLY A 484 -9.39 -2.39 -7.06
C GLY A 484 -9.07 -1.17 -6.21
N ALA A 485 -9.47 0.03 -6.63
CA ALA A 485 -9.26 1.28 -5.88
C ALA A 485 -9.95 1.25 -4.51
N LEU A 486 -11.18 0.74 -4.41
CA LEU A 486 -11.88 0.58 -3.12
C LEU A 486 -11.15 -0.39 -2.19
N LEU A 487 -10.63 -1.51 -2.72
CA LEU A 487 -9.87 -2.48 -1.92
C LEU A 487 -8.52 -1.92 -1.46
N PHE A 488 -7.83 -1.10 -2.28
CA PHE A 488 -6.63 -0.37 -1.85
C PHE A 488 -6.94 0.66 -0.77
N LYS A 489 -8.06 1.40 -0.89
CA LYS A 489 -8.50 2.34 0.14
C LYS A 489 -8.76 1.63 1.47
N LEU A 490 -9.41 0.47 1.43
CA LEU A 490 -9.61 -0.37 2.63
C LEU A 490 -8.27 -0.79 3.25
N ALA A 491 -7.32 -1.27 2.45
CA ALA A 491 -5.98 -1.65 2.93
C ALA A 491 -5.24 -0.48 3.59
N ASN A 492 -5.37 0.73 3.05
CA ASN A 492 -4.77 1.93 3.62
C ASN A 492 -5.42 2.31 4.96
N LEU A 493 -6.75 2.25 5.08
CA LEU A 493 -7.43 2.43 6.36
C LEU A 493 -7.02 1.39 7.40
N MET A 494 -6.82 0.13 7.00
CA MET A 494 -6.29 -0.90 7.90
C MET A 494 -4.85 -0.59 8.34
N GLU A 495 -4.00 -0.01 7.48
CA GLU A 495 -2.64 0.42 7.85
C GLU A 495 -2.69 1.61 8.83
N GLU A 496 -3.55 2.59 8.61
CA GLU A 496 -3.78 3.73 9.52
C GLU A 496 -4.23 3.26 10.92
N HIS A 497 -5.08 2.23 10.98
CA HIS A 497 -5.59 1.61 12.22
C HIS A 497 -4.81 0.38 12.68
N LYS A 498 -3.58 0.17 12.20
CA LYS A 498 -2.81 -1.05 12.40
C LYS A 498 -2.56 -1.39 13.87
N GLU A 499 -2.19 -0.41 14.67
CA GLU A 499 -1.93 -0.60 16.10
C GLU A 499 -3.21 -0.88 16.89
N GLU A 500 -4.30 -0.21 16.53
CA GLU A 500 -5.62 -0.46 17.10
C GLU A 500 -6.08 -1.88 16.80
N LEU A 501 -6.00 -2.32 15.54
CA LEU A 501 -6.33 -3.67 15.11
C LEU A 501 -5.46 -4.73 15.80
N ALA A 502 -4.16 -4.50 15.92
CA ALA A 502 -3.24 -5.43 16.58
C ALA A 502 -3.51 -5.53 18.10
N THR A 503 -3.86 -4.41 18.74
CA THR A 503 -4.22 -4.40 20.15
C THR A 503 -5.53 -5.18 20.38
N LEU A 504 -6.53 -4.92 19.54
CA LEU A 504 -7.81 -5.63 19.58
C LEU A 504 -7.64 -7.13 19.33
N GLU A 505 -6.82 -7.51 18.34
CA GLU A 505 -6.48 -8.91 18.05
C GLU A 505 -5.82 -9.58 19.24
N SER A 506 -4.91 -8.88 19.95
CA SER A 506 -4.21 -9.42 21.12
C SER A 506 -5.12 -9.68 22.31
N ILE A 507 -6.02 -8.75 22.63
CA ILE A 507 -6.95 -8.90 23.77
C ILE A 507 -8.04 -9.93 23.49
N ASP A 508 -8.43 -10.12 22.21
CA ASP A 508 -9.51 -11.03 21.81
C ASP A 508 -9.02 -12.46 21.56
N SER A 509 -7.77 -12.63 21.11
CA SER A 509 -7.21 -13.95 20.78
C SER A 509 -6.07 -14.44 21.67
N GLY A 510 -5.50 -13.57 22.49
CA GLY A 510 -4.30 -13.88 23.28
C GLY A 510 -3.00 -13.91 22.47
N ALA A 511 -3.00 -13.51 21.20
CA ALA A 511 -1.79 -13.38 20.40
C ALA A 511 -0.89 -12.28 20.96
N VAL A 512 0.43 -12.51 21.03
CA VAL A 512 1.35 -11.46 21.47
C VAL A 512 1.33 -10.28 20.49
N TYR A 513 1.26 -9.06 21.01
CA TYR A 513 1.07 -7.83 20.23
C TYR A 513 2.09 -7.65 19.08
N THR A 514 3.36 -7.97 19.34
CA THR A 514 4.41 -7.85 18.31
C THR A 514 4.17 -8.78 17.11
N LEU A 515 3.61 -9.97 17.36
CA LEU A 515 3.19 -10.91 16.33
C LEU A 515 1.89 -10.46 15.65
N ALA A 516 0.91 -9.99 16.44
CA ALA A 516 -0.36 -9.48 15.93
C ALA A 516 -0.12 -8.30 14.98
N LEU A 517 0.72 -7.33 15.37
CA LEU A 517 1.06 -6.17 14.56
C LEU A 517 1.76 -6.55 13.24
N LYS A 518 2.78 -7.41 13.32
CA LYS A 518 3.62 -7.74 12.17
C LYS A 518 2.98 -8.79 11.26
N THR A 519 2.39 -9.85 11.84
CA THR A 519 1.91 -10.99 11.08
C THR A 519 0.40 -10.94 10.87
N HIS A 520 -0.42 -10.92 11.95
CA HIS A 520 -1.88 -10.98 11.76
C HIS A 520 -2.39 -9.78 10.97
N VAL A 521 -2.09 -8.56 11.41
CA VAL A 521 -2.54 -7.34 10.76
C VAL A 521 -1.70 -7.02 9.53
N GLY A 522 -0.36 -7.13 9.64
CA GLY A 522 0.54 -6.84 8.52
C GLY A 522 0.27 -7.71 7.29
N MET A 523 0.16 -9.03 7.44
CA MET A 523 -0.20 -9.95 6.34
C MET A 523 -1.61 -9.71 5.82
N SER A 524 -2.55 -9.29 6.68
CA SER A 524 -3.90 -8.90 6.25
C SER A 524 -3.84 -7.73 5.27
N ILE A 525 -3.15 -6.66 5.62
CA ILE A 525 -2.99 -5.46 4.78
C ILE A 525 -2.34 -5.80 3.44
N GLU A 526 -1.26 -6.56 3.46
CA GLU A 526 -0.59 -7.02 2.23
C GLU A 526 -1.49 -7.90 1.36
N THR A 527 -2.33 -8.75 1.97
CA THR A 527 -3.32 -9.56 1.25
C THR A 527 -4.34 -8.69 0.51
N TRP A 528 -4.86 -7.65 1.16
CA TRP A 528 -5.79 -6.71 0.53
C TRP A 528 -5.13 -5.95 -0.62
N ARG A 529 -3.89 -5.48 -0.45
CA ARG A 529 -3.12 -4.82 -1.51
C ARG A 529 -2.86 -5.73 -2.71
N TYR A 530 -2.45 -6.98 -2.44
CA TYR A 530 -2.18 -7.97 -3.48
C TYR A 530 -3.42 -8.25 -4.34
N PHE A 531 -4.55 -8.54 -3.72
CA PHE A 531 -5.79 -8.86 -4.44
C PHE A 531 -6.45 -7.62 -5.04
N ALA A 532 -6.32 -6.43 -4.47
CA ALA A 532 -6.73 -5.18 -5.11
C ALA A 532 -6.03 -5.00 -6.47
N GLY A 533 -4.74 -5.33 -6.54
CA GLY A 533 -3.96 -5.34 -7.78
C GLY A 533 -4.40 -6.39 -8.81
N TRP A 534 -5.14 -7.43 -8.43
CA TRP A 534 -5.64 -8.47 -9.32
C TRP A 534 -6.97 -8.16 -9.99
N CYS A 535 -7.74 -7.20 -9.50
CA CYS A 535 -9.11 -6.94 -9.98
C CYS A 535 -9.22 -6.79 -11.50
N ASP A 536 -8.30 -6.05 -12.13
CA ASP A 536 -8.28 -5.78 -13.57
C ASP A 536 -7.43 -6.76 -14.38
N LYS A 537 -6.91 -7.82 -13.75
CA LYS A 537 -6.05 -8.83 -14.38
C LYS A 537 -6.77 -10.19 -14.56
N ILE A 538 -8.05 -10.25 -14.20
CA ILE A 538 -8.87 -11.44 -14.36
C ILE A 538 -9.36 -11.49 -15.81
N HIS A 539 -8.83 -12.43 -16.60
CA HIS A 539 -9.17 -12.59 -18.02
C HIS A 539 -9.41 -14.06 -18.37
N GLY A 540 -10.06 -14.30 -19.52
CA GLY A 540 -10.22 -15.60 -20.14
C GLY A 540 -9.20 -15.84 -21.26
N ALA A 541 -9.46 -16.86 -22.06
CA ALA A 541 -8.63 -17.28 -23.18
C ALA A 541 -9.44 -17.41 -24.47
N THR A 542 -8.80 -17.18 -25.61
CA THR A 542 -9.33 -17.57 -26.91
C THR A 542 -8.89 -19.00 -27.22
N ILE A 543 -9.84 -19.87 -27.53
CA ILE A 543 -9.60 -21.33 -27.73
C ILE A 543 -9.69 -21.63 -29.21
N PRO A 544 -8.63 -22.17 -29.85
CA PRO A 544 -8.69 -22.65 -31.21
C PRO A 544 -9.51 -23.97 -31.27
N ILE A 545 -10.72 -23.91 -31.79
CA ILE A 545 -11.56 -25.10 -32.05
C ILE A 545 -11.54 -25.42 -33.52
N SER A 546 -11.90 -26.66 -33.87
CA SER A 546 -12.11 -27.08 -35.28
C SER A 546 -13.19 -26.25 -35.92
N HIS A 547 -12.95 -25.75 -37.14
CA HIS A 547 -13.98 -25.06 -37.92
C HIS A 547 -14.82 -26.04 -38.69
N ALA A 548 -16.13 -26.00 -38.47
CA ALA A 548 -17.10 -26.67 -39.36
C ALA A 548 -17.18 -25.84 -40.66
N ARG A 549 -16.94 -26.46 -41.78
CA ARG A 549 -17.08 -25.78 -43.10
C ARG A 549 -18.55 -25.80 -43.55
N PRO A 550 -19.04 -24.69 -44.12
CA PRO A 550 -18.30 -23.49 -44.59
C PRO A 550 -18.10 -22.41 -43.54
N ASN A 551 -18.61 -22.56 -42.32
CA ASN A 551 -18.65 -21.51 -41.33
C ASN A 551 -17.34 -21.42 -40.52
N ARG A 552 -17.10 -20.23 -39.98
CA ARG A 552 -15.98 -19.98 -39.06
C ARG A 552 -16.50 -19.82 -37.64
N ASN A 553 -15.70 -20.23 -36.67
CA ASN A 553 -16.02 -20.17 -35.24
C ASN A 553 -14.98 -19.39 -34.46
N LEU A 554 -15.45 -18.53 -33.58
CA LEU A 554 -14.63 -17.89 -32.51
C LEU A 554 -15.12 -18.45 -31.18
N THR A 555 -14.20 -19.15 -30.44
CA THR A 555 -14.50 -19.63 -29.11
C THR A 555 -13.59 -18.94 -28.11
N PHE A 556 -14.18 -18.43 -27.04
CA PHE A 556 -13.45 -17.80 -25.95
C PHE A 556 -14.07 -18.11 -24.60
N THR A 557 -13.29 -18.00 -23.54
CA THR A 557 -13.78 -18.13 -22.16
C THR A 557 -13.91 -16.78 -21.51
N ARG A 558 -14.90 -16.67 -20.61
CA ARG A 558 -15.06 -15.56 -19.66
C ARG A 558 -14.90 -16.08 -18.25
N ARG A 559 -14.17 -15.33 -17.43
CA ARG A 559 -14.07 -15.57 -15.99
C ARG A 559 -15.05 -14.65 -15.29
N GLU A 560 -16.05 -15.22 -14.65
CA GLU A 560 -17.14 -14.48 -14.01
C GLU A 560 -17.20 -14.79 -12.51
N PRO A 561 -17.60 -13.83 -11.64
CA PRO A 561 -17.81 -14.09 -10.22
C PRO A 561 -18.89 -15.16 -10.03
N VAL A 562 -18.73 -15.98 -8.98
CA VAL A 562 -19.72 -17.04 -8.68
C VAL A 562 -21.03 -16.47 -8.11
N GLY A 563 -21.00 -15.30 -7.45
CA GLY A 563 -22.13 -14.62 -6.85
C GLY A 563 -21.99 -14.39 -5.35
N VAL A 564 -22.98 -14.77 -4.55
CA VAL A 564 -22.91 -14.66 -3.09
C VAL A 564 -22.02 -15.77 -2.52
N CYS A 565 -21.02 -15.41 -1.73
CA CYS A 565 -20.10 -16.32 -1.07
C CYS A 565 -20.33 -16.34 0.45
N GLY A 566 -20.36 -17.53 1.03
CA GLY A 566 -20.32 -17.75 2.48
C GLY A 566 -18.87 -17.97 2.93
N LEU A 567 -18.42 -17.27 3.96
CA LEU A 567 -17.09 -17.46 4.54
C LEU A 567 -17.22 -17.77 6.03
N VAL A 568 -16.50 -18.78 6.51
CA VAL A 568 -16.44 -19.15 7.94
C VAL A 568 -14.97 -19.29 8.32
N THR A 569 -14.53 -18.53 9.30
CA THR A 569 -13.12 -18.41 9.68
C THR A 569 -12.83 -18.83 11.10
N PRO A 570 -11.61 -19.31 11.41
CA PRO A 570 -11.20 -19.79 12.71
C PRO A 570 -10.79 -18.63 13.64
N TRP A 571 -10.39 -19.00 14.86
CA TRP A 571 -10.04 -18.09 15.95
C TRP A 571 -8.53 -17.84 16.12
N ASN A 572 -7.66 -18.57 15.45
CA ASN A 572 -6.20 -18.52 15.68
C ASN A 572 -5.50 -17.31 15.00
N TYR A 573 -6.01 -16.87 13.86
CA TYR A 573 -5.59 -15.66 13.14
C TYR A 573 -6.83 -14.91 12.63
N PRO A 574 -7.64 -14.31 13.51
CA PRO A 574 -8.98 -13.84 13.16
C PRO A 574 -9.01 -12.91 11.94
N LEU A 575 -8.25 -11.82 11.95
CA LEU A 575 -8.22 -10.84 10.86
C LEU A 575 -7.49 -11.37 9.61
N MET A 576 -6.44 -12.16 9.80
CA MET A 576 -5.65 -12.69 8.68
C MET A 576 -6.46 -13.72 7.88
N MET A 577 -7.17 -14.63 8.54
CA MET A 577 -8.00 -15.64 7.87
C MET A 577 -9.23 -15.02 7.20
N LEU A 578 -9.80 -13.96 7.79
CA LEU A 578 -10.80 -13.14 7.11
C LEU A 578 -10.24 -12.57 5.82
N SER A 579 -9.08 -11.94 5.87
CA SER A 579 -8.44 -11.25 4.76
C SER A 579 -8.07 -12.21 3.63
N TRP A 580 -7.49 -13.38 3.95
CA TRP A 580 -7.08 -14.38 2.96
C TRP A 580 -8.24 -14.83 2.08
N LYS A 581 -9.42 -15.03 2.68
CA LYS A 581 -10.61 -15.50 1.94
C LYS A 581 -11.38 -14.36 1.28
N MET A 582 -11.60 -13.26 2.03
CA MET A 582 -12.49 -12.19 1.59
C MET A 582 -11.84 -11.33 0.50
N ALA A 583 -10.53 -11.06 0.57
CA ALA A 583 -9.86 -10.20 -0.42
C ALA A 583 -9.90 -10.82 -1.82
N ALA A 584 -9.59 -12.11 -1.98
CA ALA A 584 -9.72 -12.82 -3.26
C ALA A 584 -11.17 -12.87 -3.75
N CYS A 585 -12.12 -13.09 -2.84
CA CYS A 585 -13.55 -13.13 -3.13
C CYS A 585 -14.06 -11.80 -3.70
N LEU A 586 -13.74 -10.67 -3.06
CA LEU A 586 -14.14 -9.34 -3.50
C LEU A 586 -13.39 -8.91 -4.77
N ALA A 587 -12.11 -9.22 -4.88
CA ALA A 587 -11.33 -8.93 -6.10
C ALA A 587 -11.94 -9.61 -7.33
N ALA A 588 -12.45 -10.83 -7.16
CA ALA A 588 -13.19 -11.55 -8.22
C ALA A 588 -14.58 -10.94 -8.53
N GLY A 589 -15.07 -9.97 -7.74
CA GLY A 589 -16.35 -9.29 -7.95
C GLY A 589 -17.56 -9.92 -7.26
N ASN A 590 -17.33 -10.83 -6.29
CA ASN A 590 -18.41 -11.45 -5.50
C ASN A 590 -18.87 -10.55 -4.35
N THR A 591 -19.93 -11.00 -3.64
CA THR A 591 -20.38 -10.45 -2.36
C THR A 591 -20.29 -11.51 -1.28
N VAL A 592 -20.24 -11.09 -0.01
CA VAL A 592 -19.86 -11.95 1.10
C VAL A 592 -20.86 -11.90 2.25
N VAL A 593 -21.18 -13.08 2.79
CA VAL A 593 -21.75 -13.26 4.13
C VAL A 593 -20.73 -14.06 4.95
N MET A 594 -20.14 -13.43 5.95
CA MET A 594 -19.07 -14.00 6.73
C MET A 594 -19.44 -14.23 8.18
N LYS A 595 -19.05 -15.39 8.70
CA LYS A 595 -19.10 -15.71 10.14
C LYS A 595 -17.68 -15.80 10.70
N PRO A 596 -17.24 -14.85 11.54
CA PRO A 596 -16.00 -14.99 12.31
C PRO A 596 -16.15 -16.06 13.40
N ALA A 597 -15.03 -16.50 13.94
CA ALA A 597 -15.08 -17.38 15.10
C ALA A 597 -15.76 -16.70 16.29
N GLN A 598 -16.57 -17.45 17.02
CA GLN A 598 -17.26 -16.91 18.21
C GLN A 598 -16.29 -16.53 19.35
N ALA A 599 -15.12 -17.15 19.38
CA ALA A 599 -14.11 -16.91 20.42
C ALA A 599 -13.24 -15.67 20.14
N SER A 600 -13.26 -15.12 18.92
CA SER A 600 -12.44 -13.95 18.54
C SER A 600 -13.11 -13.17 17.39
N PRO A 601 -14.25 -12.49 17.63
CA PRO A 601 -15.01 -11.80 16.58
C PRO A 601 -14.65 -10.32 16.40
N LEU A 602 -13.92 -9.71 17.35
CA LEU A 602 -13.87 -8.24 17.49
C LEU A 602 -13.13 -7.56 16.32
N THR A 603 -12.03 -8.11 15.84
CA THR A 603 -11.31 -7.53 14.68
C THR A 603 -12.11 -7.63 13.40
N ALA A 604 -12.98 -8.63 13.24
CA ALA A 604 -13.89 -8.72 12.10
C ALA A 604 -14.95 -7.60 12.12
N LEU A 605 -15.47 -7.27 13.30
CA LEU A 605 -16.42 -6.17 13.46
C LEU A 605 -15.76 -4.80 13.25
N LYS A 606 -14.56 -4.59 13.76
CA LYS A 606 -13.78 -3.37 13.46
C LYS A 606 -13.45 -3.26 11.97
N PHE A 607 -13.10 -4.36 11.33
CA PHE A 607 -12.90 -4.42 9.87
C PHE A 607 -14.18 -4.02 9.11
N ALA A 608 -15.37 -4.41 9.57
CA ALA A 608 -16.63 -3.99 8.95
C ALA A 608 -16.82 -2.47 9.00
N GLU A 609 -16.47 -1.81 10.10
CA GLU A 609 -16.45 -0.36 10.22
C GLU A 609 -15.50 0.26 9.17
N LEU A 610 -14.27 -0.24 9.10
CA LEU A 610 -13.27 0.26 8.14
C LEU A 610 -13.70 0.03 6.68
N SER A 611 -14.38 -1.08 6.38
CA SER A 611 -14.89 -1.37 5.03
C SER A 611 -15.98 -0.39 4.59
N ALA A 612 -16.86 -0.02 5.51
CA ALA A 612 -17.88 1.00 5.25
C ALA A 612 -17.23 2.40 5.08
N ARG A 613 -16.22 2.75 5.89
CA ARG A 613 -15.43 3.98 5.73
C ARG A 613 -14.64 4.03 4.42
N ALA A 614 -14.19 2.89 3.91
CA ALA A 614 -13.56 2.78 2.61
C ALA A 614 -14.52 3.09 1.45
N GLY A 615 -15.83 3.06 1.69
CA GLY A 615 -16.86 3.27 0.69
C GLY A 615 -17.27 1.98 -0.05
N ILE A 616 -17.02 0.82 0.52
CA ILE A 616 -17.55 -0.43 -0.02
C ILE A 616 -19.07 -0.40 0.06
N PRO A 617 -19.80 -0.61 -1.05
CA PRO A 617 -21.25 -0.43 -1.09
C PRO A 617 -22.00 -1.33 -0.10
N PRO A 618 -23.16 -0.89 0.42
CA PRO A 618 -24.02 -1.70 1.28
C PRO A 618 -24.32 -3.08 0.68
N GLY A 619 -24.37 -4.11 1.53
CA GLY A 619 -24.64 -5.48 1.14
C GLY A 619 -23.45 -6.27 0.56
N VAL A 620 -22.38 -5.60 0.11
CA VAL A 620 -21.18 -6.29 -0.44
C VAL A 620 -20.49 -7.14 0.60
N ILE A 621 -20.33 -6.59 1.81
CA ILE A 621 -19.79 -7.29 2.98
C ILE A 621 -20.87 -7.34 4.05
N ASN A 622 -21.12 -8.55 4.58
CA ASN A 622 -22.01 -8.77 5.71
C ASN A 622 -21.29 -9.67 6.72
N ILE A 623 -21.25 -9.26 7.99
CA ILE A 623 -20.60 -10.02 9.07
C ILE A 623 -21.63 -10.37 10.13
N VAL A 624 -21.85 -11.68 10.31
CA VAL A 624 -22.84 -12.26 11.20
C VAL A 624 -22.16 -13.10 12.27
N CYS A 625 -22.05 -12.57 13.48
CA CYS A 625 -21.51 -13.27 14.63
C CYS A 625 -22.53 -14.28 15.17
N GLY A 626 -22.06 -15.34 15.84
CA GLY A 626 -22.93 -16.33 16.45
C GLY A 626 -22.35 -17.74 16.52
N PHE A 627 -23.12 -18.68 17.07
CA PHE A 627 -22.73 -20.07 17.21
C PHE A 627 -22.64 -20.79 15.87
N GLY A 628 -21.66 -21.69 15.72
CA GLY A 628 -21.52 -22.51 14.51
C GLY A 628 -22.77 -23.34 14.19
N SER A 629 -23.42 -23.88 15.23
CA SER A 629 -24.65 -24.70 15.10
C SER A 629 -25.88 -23.91 14.60
N VAL A 630 -25.90 -22.59 14.73
CA VAL A 630 -26.99 -21.73 14.25
C VAL A 630 -26.55 -20.99 13.00
N VAL A 631 -25.64 -20.05 13.13
CA VAL A 631 -25.20 -19.16 12.04
C VAL A 631 -24.38 -19.92 11.00
N GLY A 632 -23.46 -20.80 11.45
CA GLY A 632 -22.66 -21.66 10.55
C GLY A 632 -23.57 -22.54 9.68
N ASN A 633 -24.48 -23.27 10.30
CA ASN A 633 -25.41 -24.14 9.56
C ASN A 633 -26.33 -23.35 8.65
N ALA A 634 -26.82 -22.17 9.05
CA ALA A 634 -27.65 -21.32 8.21
C ALA A 634 -26.89 -20.84 6.95
N ILE A 635 -25.63 -20.44 7.05
CA ILE A 635 -24.79 -20.06 5.91
C ILE A 635 -24.52 -21.26 5.00
N VAL A 636 -24.09 -22.39 5.58
CA VAL A 636 -23.70 -23.60 4.80
C VAL A 636 -24.90 -24.18 4.05
N GLY A 637 -26.08 -24.21 4.67
CA GLY A 637 -27.32 -24.74 4.05
C GLY A 637 -28.00 -23.76 3.10
N HIS A 638 -27.63 -22.49 3.06
CA HIS A 638 -28.38 -21.45 2.34
C HIS A 638 -28.29 -21.62 0.81
N ARG A 639 -29.44 -21.72 0.12
CA ARG A 639 -29.51 -22.02 -1.31
C ARG A 639 -29.05 -20.89 -2.24
N LEU A 640 -29.05 -19.64 -1.78
CA LEU A 640 -28.57 -18.49 -2.57
C LEU A 640 -27.07 -18.30 -2.49
N ILE A 641 -26.39 -18.91 -1.52
CA ILE A 641 -24.94 -18.94 -1.45
C ILE A 641 -24.41 -19.92 -2.50
N ARG A 642 -23.50 -19.48 -3.36
CA ARG A 642 -22.95 -20.23 -4.49
C ARG A 642 -21.56 -20.81 -4.25
N LYS A 643 -20.85 -20.27 -3.27
CA LYS A 643 -19.52 -20.72 -2.86
C LYS A 643 -19.40 -20.65 -1.35
N LEU A 644 -18.77 -21.66 -0.75
CA LEU A 644 -18.38 -21.65 0.65
C LEU A 644 -16.86 -21.75 0.79
N GLY A 645 -16.25 -20.83 1.55
CA GLY A 645 -14.88 -20.91 2.01
C GLY A 645 -14.84 -21.17 3.52
N PHE A 646 -14.14 -22.19 3.94
CA PHE A 646 -14.04 -22.60 5.34
C PHE A 646 -12.59 -22.86 5.74
N THR A 647 -12.19 -22.34 6.90
CA THR A 647 -10.99 -22.76 7.62
C THR A 647 -11.39 -23.17 9.04
N GLY A 648 -10.94 -24.36 9.46
CA GLY A 648 -11.24 -24.90 10.79
C GLY A 648 -10.87 -26.36 10.93
N SER A 649 -11.58 -27.09 11.81
CA SER A 649 -11.28 -28.51 12.09
C SER A 649 -11.83 -29.46 11.01
N THR A 650 -11.15 -30.57 10.80
CA THR A 650 -11.52 -31.59 9.81
C THR A 650 -12.94 -32.17 10.03
N PRO A 651 -13.40 -32.50 11.23
CA PRO A 651 -14.77 -32.99 11.43
C PRO A 651 -15.83 -31.96 10.98
N VAL A 652 -15.62 -30.66 11.28
CA VAL A 652 -16.54 -29.59 10.84
C VAL A 652 -16.51 -29.43 9.31
N GLY A 653 -15.33 -29.56 8.70
CA GLY A 653 -15.18 -29.54 7.23
C GLY A 653 -15.97 -30.68 6.55
N GLN A 654 -15.97 -31.87 7.11
CA GLN A 654 -16.75 -33.01 6.64
C GLN A 654 -18.27 -32.75 6.74
N ASP A 655 -18.74 -32.19 7.85
CA ASP A 655 -20.16 -31.85 8.02
C ASP A 655 -20.60 -30.73 7.07
N ILE A 656 -19.75 -29.75 6.83
CA ILE A 656 -19.96 -28.70 5.81
C ILE A 656 -20.13 -29.32 4.41
N MET A 657 -19.28 -30.26 4.03
CA MET A 657 -19.41 -30.94 2.74
C MET A 657 -20.73 -31.68 2.60
N LYS A 658 -21.14 -32.43 3.64
CA LYS A 658 -22.44 -33.14 3.67
C LYS A 658 -23.60 -32.15 3.50
N CYS A 659 -23.57 -31.04 4.23
CA CYS A 659 -24.62 -30.02 4.15
C CYS A 659 -24.65 -29.31 2.78
N CYS A 660 -23.50 -28.97 2.22
CA CYS A 660 -23.43 -28.35 0.88
C CYS A 660 -23.91 -29.30 -0.24
N ALA A 661 -23.57 -30.58 -0.15
CA ALA A 661 -24.06 -31.59 -1.10
C ALA A 661 -25.58 -31.72 -1.05
N ASN A 662 -26.18 -31.68 0.14
CA ASN A 662 -27.62 -31.82 0.35
C ASN A 662 -28.42 -30.52 0.05
N SER A 663 -27.74 -29.37 -0.08
CA SER A 663 -28.43 -28.08 -0.31
C SER A 663 -28.55 -27.72 -1.82
N ASN A 664 -27.47 -27.26 -2.46
CA ASN A 664 -27.49 -26.74 -3.82
C ASN A 664 -26.22 -27.03 -4.62
N LEU A 665 -25.38 -27.98 -4.17
CA LEU A 665 -24.09 -28.35 -4.78
C LEU A 665 -23.16 -27.12 -4.96
N LYS A 666 -23.15 -26.20 -3.97
CA LYS A 666 -22.29 -25.02 -4.03
C LYS A 666 -20.82 -25.43 -4.02
N LYS A 667 -19.99 -24.65 -4.71
CA LYS A 667 -18.54 -24.82 -4.70
C LYS A 667 -18.03 -24.68 -3.27
N VAL A 668 -17.13 -25.54 -2.84
CA VAL A 668 -16.51 -25.51 -1.50
C VAL A 668 -15.00 -25.45 -1.64
N SER A 669 -14.33 -24.68 -0.79
CA SER A 669 -12.90 -24.80 -0.49
C SER A 669 -12.73 -24.96 1.03
N LEU A 670 -11.85 -25.90 1.40
CA LEU A 670 -11.60 -26.25 2.79
C LEU A 670 -10.11 -26.11 3.09
N GLU A 671 -9.79 -25.40 4.14
CA GLU A 671 -8.47 -25.41 4.75
C GLU A 671 -8.64 -25.92 6.17
N LEU A 672 -8.08 -27.10 6.44
CA LEU A 672 -8.32 -27.85 7.66
C LEU A 672 -7.04 -28.07 8.45
N GLY A 673 -7.10 -28.93 9.49
CA GLY A 673 -5.98 -29.22 10.36
C GLY A 673 -4.77 -29.85 9.66
N GLY A 674 -3.67 -29.90 10.35
CA GLY A 674 -2.41 -30.48 9.91
C GLY A 674 -1.70 -31.30 10.98
N LYS A 675 -0.88 -32.25 10.55
CA LYS A 675 0.10 -32.98 11.36
C LYS A 675 1.42 -33.00 10.63
N SER A 676 1.89 -31.79 10.31
CA SER A 676 3.01 -31.56 9.40
C SER A 676 4.30 -32.17 9.90
N PRO A 677 5.07 -32.93 9.06
CA PRO A 677 6.39 -33.44 9.43
C PRO A 677 7.45 -32.35 9.21
N LEU A 678 8.42 -32.31 10.13
CA LEU A 678 9.71 -31.62 9.94
C LEU A 678 10.82 -32.65 10.11
N VAL A 679 11.59 -32.91 9.04
CA VAL A 679 12.68 -33.89 9.03
C VAL A 679 14.02 -33.19 9.17
N ILE A 680 14.81 -33.56 10.16
CA ILE A 680 16.10 -32.95 10.47
C ILE A 680 17.20 -34.02 10.32
N PHE A 681 18.03 -33.83 9.28
CA PHE A 681 19.16 -34.72 9.00
C PHE A 681 20.40 -34.32 9.79
N GLU A 682 21.33 -35.27 9.97
CA GLU A 682 22.57 -35.06 10.73
C GLU A 682 23.49 -33.96 10.16
N ASP A 683 23.43 -33.74 8.85
CA ASP A 683 24.22 -32.71 8.16
C ASP A 683 23.65 -31.31 8.30
N ALA A 684 22.46 -31.14 8.87
CA ALA A 684 21.90 -29.84 9.17
C ALA A 684 22.73 -29.09 10.21
N ASP A 685 22.78 -27.76 10.11
CA ASP A 685 23.32 -26.95 11.20
C ASP A 685 22.44 -27.08 12.44
N ILE A 686 22.97 -27.64 13.51
CA ILE A 686 22.19 -27.96 14.71
C ILE A 686 21.60 -26.73 15.39
N GLN A 687 22.31 -25.60 15.39
CA GLN A 687 21.79 -24.36 15.97
C GLN A 687 20.62 -23.80 15.15
N GLN A 688 20.76 -23.82 13.83
CA GLN A 688 19.68 -23.46 12.92
C GLN A 688 18.50 -24.43 13.04
N ALA A 689 18.76 -25.73 13.16
CA ALA A 689 17.73 -26.77 13.31
C ALA A 689 16.91 -26.55 14.60
N VAL A 690 17.55 -26.24 15.73
CA VAL A 690 16.86 -25.90 16.98
C VAL A 690 15.99 -24.66 16.81
N ARG A 691 16.53 -23.59 16.24
CA ARG A 691 15.76 -22.33 16.00
C ARG A 691 14.55 -22.56 15.09
N ILE A 692 14.72 -23.30 14.00
CA ILE A 692 13.63 -23.62 13.06
C ILE A 692 12.63 -24.58 13.71
N GLY A 693 13.10 -25.62 14.41
CA GLY A 693 12.25 -26.55 15.15
C GLY A 693 11.37 -25.85 16.18
N MET A 694 11.96 -24.96 16.98
CA MET A 694 11.24 -24.12 17.94
C MET A 694 10.19 -23.24 17.23
N GLY A 695 10.58 -22.52 16.18
CA GLY A 695 9.68 -21.67 15.40
C GLY A 695 8.58 -22.43 14.70
N SER A 696 8.83 -23.66 14.25
CA SER A 696 7.83 -24.50 13.57
C SER A 696 6.70 -24.98 14.49
N VAL A 697 6.93 -25.05 15.80
CA VAL A 697 5.95 -25.57 16.77
C VAL A 697 5.36 -24.47 17.65
N PHE A 698 6.19 -23.56 18.17
CA PHE A 698 5.78 -22.59 19.20
C PHE A 698 5.30 -21.25 18.62
N PHE A 699 5.45 -21.02 17.32
CA PHE A 699 4.90 -19.83 16.65
C PHE A 699 3.41 -19.70 16.92
N ASN A 700 2.94 -18.49 17.20
CA ASN A 700 1.56 -18.21 17.60
C ASN A 700 1.03 -19.13 18.70
N LYS A 701 1.84 -19.44 19.72
CA LYS A 701 1.47 -20.31 20.86
C LYS A 701 1.13 -21.75 20.43
N GLY A 702 1.62 -22.20 19.27
CA GLY A 702 1.27 -23.48 18.66
C GLY A 702 -0.11 -23.54 18.01
N GLU A 703 -0.88 -22.45 18.06
CA GLU A 703 -2.19 -22.31 17.42
C GLU A 703 -2.02 -21.97 15.93
N ASN A 704 -1.38 -22.87 15.19
CA ASN A 704 -0.99 -22.69 13.81
C ASN A 704 -1.23 -23.97 12.99
N CYS A 705 -2.03 -23.89 11.94
CA CYS A 705 -2.42 -25.04 11.11
C CYS A 705 -1.24 -25.75 10.45
N ILE A 706 -0.16 -25.01 10.15
CA ILE A 706 1.08 -25.57 9.57
C ILE A 706 2.13 -25.90 10.64
N ALA A 707 1.82 -25.84 11.93
CA ALA A 707 2.77 -26.22 12.97
C ALA A 707 3.33 -27.63 12.73
N ALA A 708 4.66 -27.79 12.93
CA ALA A 708 5.29 -29.09 12.79
C ALA A 708 4.86 -30.02 13.95
N GLY A 709 3.77 -30.73 13.74
CA GLY A 709 3.19 -31.65 14.72
C GLY A 709 4.00 -32.94 14.92
N ARG A 710 4.99 -33.23 14.05
CA ARG A 710 5.91 -34.36 14.12
C ARG A 710 7.31 -33.92 13.69
N LEU A 711 8.25 -33.91 14.63
CA LEU A 711 9.67 -33.68 14.32
C LEU A 711 10.37 -35.02 14.23
N PHE A 712 10.90 -35.36 13.07
CA PHE A 712 11.75 -36.51 12.85
C PHE A 712 13.20 -36.06 12.88
N VAL A 713 13.94 -36.50 13.89
CA VAL A 713 15.34 -36.10 14.08
C VAL A 713 16.23 -37.30 13.91
N GLU A 714 17.27 -37.18 13.06
CA GLU A 714 18.17 -38.29 12.82
C GLU A 714 18.88 -38.73 14.10
N GLU A 715 18.99 -40.03 14.30
CA GLU A 715 19.43 -40.67 15.55
C GLU A 715 20.78 -40.14 16.06
N THR A 716 21.69 -39.80 15.14
CA THR A 716 23.04 -39.31 15.45
C THR A 716 23.05 -37.91 16.10
N VAL A 717 22.05 -37.07 15.83
CA VAL A 717 21.97 -35.68 16.36
C VAL A 717 20.77 -35.47 17.29
N HIS A 718 19.95 -36.52 17.49
CA HIS A 718 18.71 -36.45 18.24
C HIS A 718 18.89 -35.93 19.69
N ASP A 719 19.78 -36.59 20.45
CA ASP A 719 19.92 -36.30 21.88
C ASP A 719 20.49 -34.88 22.11
N GLU A 720 21.41 -34.45 21.23
CA GLU A 720 21.93 -33.06 21.25
C GLU A 720 20.82 -32.04 20.86
N PHE A 721 20.00 -32.36 19.85
CA PHE A 721 18.86 -31.52 19.46
C PHE A 721 17.87 -31.37 20.62
N VAL A 722 17.45 -32.44 21.26
CA VAL A 722 16.51 -32.43 22.39
C VAL A 722 17.08 -31.59 23.55
N ARG A 723 18.35 -31.83 23.91
CA ARG A 723 19.01 -31.07 24.98
C ARG A 723 18.96 -29.57 24.72
N ARG A 724 19.35 -29.14 23.50
CA ARG A 724 19.36 -27.72 23.14
C ARG A 724 17.94 -27.14 23.07
N VAL A 725 16.97 -27.87 22.53
CA VAL A 725 15.57 -27.41 22.52
C VAL A 725 15.09 -27.15 23.95
N VAL A 726 15.36 -28.05 24.90
CA VAL A 726 14.96 -27.87 26.31
C VAL A 726 15.63 -26.65 26.93
N GLU A 727 16.89 -26.39 26.60
CA GLU A 727 17.61 -25.19 27.06
C GLU A 727 16.96 -23.89 26.52
N GLU A 728 16.56 -23.88 25.24
CA GLU A 728 15.94 -22.71 24.63
C GLU A 728 14.47 -22.50 25.04
N VAL A 729 13.68 -23.57 25.19
CA VAL A 729 12.28 -23.47 25.62
C VAL A 729 12.16 -22.84 27.01
N LYS A 730 13.10 -23.14 27.92
CA LYS A 730 13.15 -22.53 29.27
C LYS A 730 13.34 -21.02 29.25
N LYS A 731 13.86 -20.45 28.17
CA LYS A 731 14.09 -19.00 28.02
C LYS A 731 12.87 -18.25 27.49
N ILE A 732 11.82 -18.95 27.05
CA ILE A 732 10.63 -18.31 26.50
C ILE A 732 9.92 -17.51 27.59
N SER A 733 9.79 -16.20 27.40
CA SER A 733 9.04 -15.32 28.28
C SER A 733 7.54 -15.51 28.06
N ILE A 734 6.83 -16.00 29.11
CA ILE A 734 5.38 -16.20 29.08
C ILE A 734 4.71 -15.09 29.91
N GLY A 735 3.81 -14.32 29.29
CA GLY A 735 3.26 -13.17 29.99
C GLY A 735 2.04 -12.54 29.31
N ASN A 736 1.73 -11.29 29.74
CA ASN A 736 0.69 -10.50 29.14
C ASN A 736 0.98 -10.29 27.63
N PRO A 737 0.05 -10.62 26.72
CA PRO A 737 0.27 -10.49 25.28
C PRO A 737 0.52 -9.06 24.83
N LEU A 738 0.09 -8.04 25.56
CA LEU A 738 0.36 -6.64 25.25
C LEU A 738 1.76 -6.17 25.67
N ASP A 739 2.46 -6.92 26.54
CA ASP A 739 3.82 -6.59 26.92
C ASP A 739 4.80 -6.93 25.80
N ARG A 740 5.64 -5.97 25.40
CA ARG A 740 6.62 -6.11 24.31
C ARG A 740 7.71 -7.15 24.59
N SER A 741 7.95 -7.49 25.85
CA SER A 741 8.91 -8.52 26.28
C SER A 741 8.32 -9.93 26.26
N THR A 742 7.01 -10.08 26.11
CA THR A 742 6.34 -11.38 26.07
C THR A 742 6.56 -12.05 24.70
N ALA A 743 7.08 -13.26 24.74
CA ALA A 743 7.27 -14.11 23.57
C ALA A 743 6.13 -15.13 23.39
N HIS A 744 5.41 -15.47 24.46
CA HIS A 744 4.37 -16.50 24.46
C HIS A 744 3.17 -16.06 25.31
N GLY A 745 2.01 -15.92 24.69
CA GLY A 745 0.75 -15.53 25.32
C GLY A 745 -0.09 -16.70 25.82
N PRO A 746 -1.31 -16.43 26.34
CA PRO A 746 -2.26 -17.45 26.75
C PRO A 746 -2.85 -18.17 25.51
N GLN A 747 -3.39 -19.39 25.71
CA GLN A 747 -4.21 -20.08 24.72
C GLN A 747 -5.52 -19.32 24.50
N ASN A 748 -6.12 -19.46 23.32
CA ASN A 748 -7.27 -18.64 22.94
C ASN A 748 -8.49 -18.82 23.87
N HIS A 749 -8.84 -20.04 24.30
CA HIS A 749 -10.00 -20.27 25.14
C HIS A 749 -9.88 -21.49 26.06
N LYS A 750 -10.67 -21.51 27.13
CA LYS A 750 -10.63 -22.52 28.21
C LYS A 750 -10.77 -23.95 27.71
N ALA A 751 -11.70 -24.22 26.79
CA ALA A 751 -11.92 -25.55 26.26
C ALA A 751 -10.71 -26.07 25.48
N HIS A 752 -9.98 -25.18 24.80
CA HIS A 752 -8.74 -25.54 24.12
C HIS A 752 -7.62 -25.90 25.08
N LEU A 753 -7.43 -25.09 26.15
CA LEU A 753 -6.50 -25.43 27.23
C LEU A 753 -6.78 -26.82 27.82
N GLY A 754 -8.07 -27.15 28.05
CA GLY A 754 -8.47 -28.46 28.54
C GLY A 754 -8.05 -29.62 27.61
N LYS A 755 -8.19 -29.42 26.28
CA LYS A 755 -7.74 -30.41 25.29
C LYS A 755 -6.22 -30.58 25.29
N LEU A 756 -5.44 -29.53 25.46
CA LEU A 756 -3.99 -29.61 25.54
C LEU A 756 -3.53 -30.40 26.76
N LEU A 757 -4.14 -30.18 27.92
CA LEU A 757 -3.84 -30.95 29.12
C LEU A 757 -4.16 -32.44 28.96
N GLN A 758 -5.29 -32.77 28.32
CA GLN A 758 -5.66 -34.11 27.98
C GLN A 758 -4.69 -34.74 26.98
N PHE A 759 -4.26 -33.99 25.95
CA PHE A 759 -3.28 -34.46 24.97
C PHE A 759 -1.94 -34.84 25.59
N VAL A 760 -1.48 -34.07 26.56
CA VAL A 760 -0.27 -34.36 27.34
C VAL A 760 -0.45 -35.63 28.16
N GLN A 761 -1.57 -35.78 28.85
CA GLN A 761 -1.86 -36.93 29.68
C GLN A 761 -1.86 -38.24 28.87
N ILE A 762 -2.52 -38.23 27.70
CA ILE A 762 -2.52 -39.41 26.79
C ILE A 762 -1.11 -39.76 26.34
N GLY A 763 -0.29 -38.75 25.96
CA GLY A 763 1.09 -38.99 25.55
C GLY A 763 1.94 -39.67 26.62
N ILE A 764 1.77 -39.24 27.88
CA ILE A 764 2.45 -39.90 29.03
C ILE A 764 1.96 -41.33 29.24
N GLU A 765 0.65 -41.56 29.17
CA GLU A 765 0.03 -42.87 29.35
C GLU A 765 0.44 -43.87 28.26
N GLU A 766 0.65 -43.39 27.03
CA GLU A 766 1.14 -44.21 25.90
C GLU A 766 2.66 -44.47 25.96
N GLY A 767 3.36 -43.85 26.91
CA GLY A 767 4.78 -44.10 27.18
C GLY A 767 5.76 -43.17 26.42
N ALA A 768 5.30 -42.04 25.92
CA ALA A 768 6.18 -41.00 25.44
C ALA A 768 6.89 -40.27 26.61
N THR A 769 8.12 -39.87 26.41
CA THR A 769 8.92 -39.18 27.44
C THR A 769 8.63 -37.70 27.45
N LEU A 770 7.96 -37.17 28.48
CA LEU A 770 7.79 -35.74 28.69
C LEU A 770 9.10 -35.18 29.28
N VAL A 771 9.85 -34.41 28.49
CA VAL A 771 11.12 -33.80 28.94
C VAL A 771 10.99 -32.38 29.45
N TYR A 772 9.93 -31.67 29.09
CA TYR A 772 9.65 -30.31 29.60
C TYR A 772 8.18 -29.92 29.45
N GLY A 773 7.65 -29.12 30.37
CA GLY A 773 6.33 -28.48 30.29
C GLY A 773 5.17 -29.39 30.69
N GLY A 774 4.10 -29.35 29.93
CA GLY A 774 2.93 -30.22 30.04
C GLY A 774 1.87 -29.78 31.06
N LYS A 775 1.92 -28.54 31.54
CA LYS A 775 1.01 -28.05 32.60
C LYS A 775 0.49 -26.65 32.37
N ARG A 776 -0.65 -26.33 32.97
CA ARG A 776 -1.15 -24.95 33.10
C ARG A 776 -0.27 -24.18 34.08
N LEU A 777 0.01 -22.91 33.79
CA LEU A 777 0.67 -21.99 34.71
C LEU A 777 -0.30 -21.61 35.85
N ASN A 778 0.24 -21.49 37.09
CA ASN A 778 -0.53 -21.09 38.26
C ASN A 778 -0.72 -19.54 38.30
N ARG A 779 -1.56 -19.06 37.37
CA ARG A 779 -1.93 -17.65 37.24
C ARG A 779 -3.32 -17.53 36.57
N PRO A 780 -3.99 -16.36 36.67
CA PRO A 780 -5.20 -16.07 35.87
C PRO A 780 -4.89 -16.17 34.37
N GLY A 781 -5.90 -16.46 33.57
CA GLY A 781 -5.78 -16.68 32.11
C GLY A 781 -5.48 -18.12 31.72
N TRP A 782 -5.56 -18.37 30.42
CA TRP A 782 -5.45 -19.73 29.88
C TRP A 782 -4.02 -20.04 29.45
N TYR A 783 -3.07 -19.86 30.35
CA TYR A 783 -1.64 -20.06 30.08
C TYR A 783 -1.27 -21.53 30.18
N PHE A 784 -0.64 -22.03 29.10
CA PHE A 784 -0.10 -23.39 29.01
C PHE A 784 1.40 -23.32 28.70
N GLU A 785 2.18 -24.13 29.38
CA GLU A 785 3.63 -24.14 29.25
C GLU A 785 4.04 -24.81 27.94
N PRO A 786 4.94 -24.19 27.12
CA PRO A 786 5.53 -24.88 25.96
C PRO A 786 6.08 -26.24 26.38
N THR A 787 5.76 -27.28 25.62
CA THR A 787 5.89 -28.67 26.04
C THR A 787 6.73 -29.44 25.03
N VAL A 788 7.58 -30.35 25.49
CA VAL A 788 8.47 -31.19 24.66
C VAL A 788 8.36 -32.63 25.05
N PHE A 789 7.97 -33.45 24.06
CA PHE A 789 7.99 -34.92 24.15
C PHE A 789 9.09 -35.50 23.27
N THR A 790 9.76 -36.53 23.73
CA THR A 790 10.66 -37.40 22.95
C THR A 790 10.27 -38.86 23.07
N ASP A 791 10.99 -39.75 22.40
CA ASP A 791 10.71 -41.21 22.31
C ASP A 791 9.30 -41.54 21.82
N VAL A 792 8.75 -40.65 21.00
CA VAL A 792 7.40 -40.80 20.45
C VAL A 792 7.43 -41.83 19.30
N LYS A 793 6.55 -42.81 19.39
CA LYS A 793 6.34 -43.82 18.33
C LYS A 793 5.21 -43.36 17.39
N ASP A 794 5.24 -43.83 16.14
CA ASP A 794 4.29 -43.41 15.10
C ASP A 794 2.86 -43.86 15.36
N ASP A 795 2.64 -44.92 16.18
CA ASP A 795 1.31 -45.42 16.55
C ASP A 795 0.65 -44.68 17.73
N MET A 796 1.39 -43.84 18.46
CA MET A 796 0.87 -43.05 19.57
C MET A 796 -0.13 -41.99 19.12
N TYR A 797 -1.12 -41.69 19.95
CA TYR A 797 -2.11 -40.65 19.72
C TYR A 797 -1.48 -39.31 19.41
N ILE A 798 -0.45 -38.92 20.19
CA ILE A 798 0.23 -37.64 20.04
C ILE A 798 1.06 -37.52 18.75
N ALA A 799 1.38 -38.65 18.09
CA ALA A 799 2.00 -38.68 16.78
C ALA A 799 0.99 -38.57 15.62
N LYS A 800 -0.28 -38.95 15.84
CA LYS A 800 -1.33 -38.96 14.82
C LYS A 800 -2.23 -37.76 14.84
N GLU A 801 -2.64 -37.31 16.03
CA GLU A 801 -3.63 -36.24 16.19
C GLU A 801 -3.00 -34.86 16.28
N GLU A 802 -3.72 -33.84 15.78
CA GLU A 802 -3.34 -32.45 15.87
C GLU A 802 -3.56 -31.93 17.29
N SER A 803 -2.50 -31.40 17.94
CA SER A 803 -2.61 -30.75 19.24
C SER A 803 -3.18 -29.34 19.15
N PHE A 804 -2.83 -28.62 18.10
CA PHE A 804 -3.10 -27.19 17.86
C PHE A 804 -2.61 -26.27 18.98
N GLY A 805 -1.52 -26.67 19.64
CA GLY A 805 -0.92 -25.97 20.77
C GLY A 805 0.58 -26.12 20.84
N PRO A 806 1.24 -25.52 21.84
CA PRO A 806 2.70 -25.48 21.91
C PRO A 806 3.27 -26.79 22.45
N ILE A 807 3.05 -27.90 21.72
CA ILE A 807 3.51 -29.22 22.06
C ILE A 807 4.39 -29.77 20.94
N MET A 808 5.68 -29.88 21.21
CA MET A 808 6.67 -30.47 20.31
C MET A 808 6.74 -31.98 20.52
N VAL A 809 6.58 -32.72 19.42
CA VAL A 809 6.58 -34.17 19.41
C VAL A 809 7.77 -34.62 18.57
N ILE A 810 8.75 -35.30 19.22
CA ILE A 810 10.01 -35.69 18.59
C ILE A 810 10.12 -37.22 18.51
N SER A 811 10.44 -37.70 17.31
CA SER A 811 10.71 -39.11 16.99
C SER A 811 12.10 -39.26 16.37
N LYS A 812 12.79 -40.37 16.67
CA LYS A 812 14.06 -40.73 16.01
C LYS A 812 13.83 -41.36 14.65
N PHE A 813 14.76 -41.14 13.73
CA PHE A 813 14.84 -41.89 12.50
C PHE A 813 16.29 -42.20 12.11
N SER A 814 16.50 -43.18 11.21
CA SER A 814 17.80 -43.46 10.61
C SER A 814 17.81 -43.03 9.13
N SER A 815 18.86 -42.36 8.70
CA SER A 815 19.02 -41.88 7.32
C SER A 815 19.40 -42.95 6.29
N ARG A 816 19.57 -44.21 6.75
CA ARG A 816 19.98 -45.33 5.89
C ARG A 816 19.06 -45.59 4.72
N ASN A 817 17.79 -45.26 4.85
CA ASN A 817 16.77 -45.40 3.80
C ASN A 817 15.89 -44.17 3.68
N MET A 818 16.18 -43.29 2.70
CA MET A 818 15.43 -42.06 2.43
C MET A 818 13.98 -42.34 2.03
N ASP A 819 13.73 -43.43 1.31
CA ASP A 819 12.37 -43.80 0.86
C ASP A 819 11.50 -44.20 2.04
N GLU A 820 12.06 -44.90 3.01
CA GLU A 820 11.38 -45.24 4.26
C GLU A 820 11.04 -43.99 5.08
N MET A 821 11.95 -43.04 5.17
CA MET A 821 11.71 -41.77 5.87
C MET A 821 10.60 -40.95 5.20
N ILE A 822 10.59 -40.88 3.87
CA ILE A 822 9.52 -40.17 3.14
C ILE A 822 8.18 -40.90 3.33
N ALA A 823 8.15 -42.22 3.24
CA ALA A 823 6.95 -43.03 3.49
C ALA A 823 6.41 -42.81 4.92
N ARG A 824 7.29 -42.74 5.90
CA ARG A 824 6.95 -42.47 7.30
C ARG A 824 6.42 -41.02 7.49
N ALA A 825 7.04 -40.07 6.84
CA ALA A 825 6.55 -38.66 6.84
C ALA A 825 5.16 -38.53 6.20
N ASN A 826 4.90 -39.29 5.12
CA ASN A 826 3.60 -39.31 4.44
C ASN A 826 2.53 -40.17 5.18
N ASN A 827 2.91 -40.97 6.17
CA ASN A 827 1.97 -41.82 6.94
C ASN A 827 1.14 -40.99 7.93
N THR A 828 0.27 -40.18 7.40
CA THR A 828 -0.70 -39.34 8.10
C THR A 828 -1.88 -39.05 7.17
N GLU A 829 -3.05 -38.91 7.75
CA GLU A 829 -4.25 -38.46 7.00
C GLU A 829 -4.16 -37.00 6.53
N PHE A 830 -3.24 -36.21 7.07
CA PHE A 830 -3.07 -34.81 6.78
C PHE A 830 -2.02 -34.55 5.68
N GLY A 831 -2.06 -33.35 5.08
CA GLY A 831 -1.11 -32.94 4.05
C GLY A 831 -1.09 -31.41 3.87
N LEU A 832 -1.02 -30.60 4.94
CA LEU A 832 -1.04 -29.15 4.84
C LEU A 832 0.36 -28.59 4.54
N ALA A 833 1.33 -28.88 5.42
CA ALA A 833 2.71 -28.45 5.23
C ALA A 833 3.71 -29.55 5.59
N SER A 834 4.96 -29.34 5.21
CA SER A 834 6.10 -30.20 5.60
C SER A 834 7.40 -29.37 5.57
N GLY A 835 8.44 -29.89 6.22
CA GLY A 835 9.76 -29.28 6.18
C GLY A 835 10.88 -30.29 6.17
N VAL A 836 12.03 -29.90 5.63
CA VAL A 836 13.27 -30.67 5.66
C VAL A 836 14.49 -29.78 5.90
N LEU A 837 15.36 -30.19 6.79
CA LEU A 837 16.62 -29.51 7.10
C LEU A 837 17.78 -30.40 6.74
N THR A 838 18.59 -30.01 5.77
CA THR A 838 19.79 -30.74 5.26
C THR A 838 20.65 -29.79 4.44
N LYS A 839 21.96 -30.00 4.40
CA LYS A 839 22.88 -29.31 3.49
C LYS A 839 22.91 -29.94 2.09
N ASP A 840 22.42 -31.17 1.95
CA ASP A 840 22.35 -31.86 0.66
C ASP A 840 21.10 -31.42 -0.12
N ILE A 841 21.31 -30.61 -1.14
CA ILE A 841 20.23 -30.10 -1.99
C ILE A 841 19.49 -31.22 -2.75
N SER A 842 20.18 -32.26 -3.16
CA SER A 842 19.58 -33.40 -3.87
C SER A 842 18.62 -34.16 -2.96
N ARG A 843 19.01 -34.36 -1.69
CA ARG A 843 18.15 -34.91 -0.64
C ARG A 843 16.92 -34.06 -0.38
N ALA A 844 17.13 -32.73 -0.26
CA ALA A 844 16.04 -31.79 -0.04
C ALA A 844 15.03 -31.78 -1.18
N LEU A 845 15.49 -31.74 -2.44
CA LEU A 845 14.62 -31.76 -3.62
C LEU A 845 13.87 -33.08 -3.78
N ARG A 846 14.55 -34.23 -3.53
CA ARG A 846 13.91 -35.55 -3.56
C ARG A 846 12.82 -35.68 -2.47
N PHE A 847 13.05 -35.11 -1.29
CA PHE A 847 12.02 -35.02 -0.27
C PHE A 847 10.84 -34.18 -0.75
N ALA A 848 11.08 -33.00 -1.24
CA ALA A 848 10.05 -32.06 -1.71
C ALA A 848 9.20 -32.64 -2.86
N GLU A 849 9.80 -33.41 -3.77
CA GLU A 849 9.11 -34.06 -4.89
C GLU A 849 8.13 -35.14 -4.43
N ARG A 850 8.40 -35.82 -3.34
CA ARG A 850 7.67 -37.04 -2.93
C ARG A 850 6.80 -36.87 -1.69
N ILE A 851 6.94 -35.78 -0.96
CA ILE A 851 6.10 -35.49 0.20
C ILE A 851 4.71 -35.04 -0.22
N GLU A 852 3.67 -35.62 0.41
CA GLU A 852 2.26 -35.29 0.12
C GLU A 852 1.79 -34.10 1.01
N ALA A 853 2.27 -32.89 0.73
CA ALA A 853 1.90 -31.68 1.43
C ALA A 853 1.72 -30.50 0.46
N GLY A 854 0.78 -29.63 0.76
CA GLY A 854 0.48 -28.47 -0.09
C GLY A 854 1.55 -27.40 -0.06
N THR A 855 2.36 -27.34 1.02
CA THR A 855 3.51 -26.45 1.17
C THR A 855 4.72 -27.22 1.69
N VAL A 856 5.89 -27.03 1.08
CA VAL A 856 7.13 -27.68 1.48
C VAL A 856 8.20 -26.63 1.77
N PHE A 857 8.79 -26.69 2.95
CA PHE A 857 9.86 -25.81 3.40
C PHE A 857 11.22 -26.52 3.38
N ILE A 858 12.21 -25.95 2.72
CA ILE A 858 13.59 -26.46 2.71
C ILE A 858 14.48 -25.47 3.46
N ASN A 859 15.13 -25.94 4.53
CA ASN A 859 16.02 -25.15 5.40
C ASN A 859 15.37 -23.87 5.98
N THR A 860 14.05 -23.83 6.07
CA THR A 860 13.22 -22.79 6.65
C THR A 860 11.90 -23.38 7.14
N TYR A 861 11.05 -22.56 7.81
CA TYR A 861 9.67 -22.91 8.16
C TYR A 861 8.83 -21.64 8.35
N ASN A 862 7.50 -21.73 8.24
CA ASN A 862 6.55 -20.61 8.39
C ASN A 862 6.81 -19.43 7.42
N LYS A 863 7.47 -19.65 6.29
CA LYS A 863 7.68 -18.63 5.26
C LYS A 863 6.52 -18.65 4.27
N THR A 864 5.44 -17.93 4.61
CA THR A 864 4.27 -17.73 3.75
C THR A 864 4.34 -16.34 3.11
N ASP A 865 3.82 -16.21 1.89
CA ASP A 865 3.75 -14.96 1.14
C ASP A 865 2.39 -14.85 0.45
N VAL A 866 1.88 -13.63 0.32
CA VAL A 866 0.56 -13.37 -0.30
C VAL A 866 0.48 -13.81 -1.77
N ALA A 867 1.61 -13.87 -2.46
CA ALA A 867 1.70 -14.33 -3.85
C ALA A 867 1.85 -15.84 -4.00
N ALA A 868 2.12 -16.57 -2.91
CA ALA A 868 2.30 -18.02 -2.93
C ALA A 868 1.01 -18.75 -2.55
N PRO A 869 0.50 -19.67 -3.38
CA PRO A 869 -0.71 -20.44 -3.08
C PRO A 869 -0.59 -21.24 -1.77
N PHE A 870 -1.61 -21.16 -0.93
CA PHE A 870 -1.67 -21.86 0.35
C PHE A 870 -2.88 -22.79 0.42
N GLY A 871 -2.71 -24.02 0.89
CA GLY A 871 -3.79 -25.00 1.07
C GLY A 871 -3.31 -26.44 1.08
N GLY A 872 -4.13 -27.31 1.67
CA GLY A 872 -3.78 -28.69 1.98
C GLY A 872 -4.00 -29.72 0.87
N PHE A 873 -3.46 -30.91 1.12
CA PHE A 873 -3.77 -32.17 0.45
C PHE A 873 -4.46 -33.09 1.45
N LYS A 874 -4.99 -34.22 0.98
CA LYS A 874 -5.66 -35.24 1.81
C LYS A 874 -6.73 -34.63 2.73
N MET A 875 -6.74 -35.00 4.02
CA MET A 875 -7.72 -34.50 5.00
C MET A 875 -7.44 -33.07 5.49
N SER A 876 -6.36 -32.45 5.03
CA SER A 876 -6.12 -31.01 5.26
C SER A 876 -6.92 -30.13 4.31
N GLY A 877 -7.69 -30.73 3.38
CA GLY A 877 -8.64 -30.01 2.55
C GLY A 877 -8.22 -29.85 1.10
N PHE A 878 -8.90 -28.94 0.41
CA PHE A 878 -8.72 -28.63 -1.02
C PHE A 878 -9.14 -27.21 -1.35
N GLY A 879 -8.70 -26.73 -2.49
CA GLY A 879 -8.74 -25.32 -2.85
C GLY A 879 -7.49 -24.59 -2.35
N LYS A 880 -7.33 -23.34 -2.74
CA LYS A 880 -6.19 -22.52 -2.35
C LYS A 880 -6.64 -21.16 -1.83
N ASP A 881 -6.01 -20.72 -0.75
CA ASP A 881 -5.96 -19.31 -0.34
C ASP A 881 -4.62 -18.74 -0.83
N LEU A 882 -4.55 -17.43 -1.00
CA LEU A 882 -3.39 -16.69 -1.50
C LEU A 882 -2.97 -17.07 -2.96
N GLY A 883 -2.04 -16.31 -3.49
CA GLY A 883 -1.62 -16.47 -4.87
C GLY A 883 -2.74 -16.23 -5.88
N GLN A 884 -2.42 -16.37 -7.15
CA GLN A 884 -3.42 -16.28 -8.24
C GLN A 884 -4.48 -17.38 -8.14
N GLU A 885 -4.11 -18.54 -7.64
CA GLU A 885 -4.98 -19.73 -7.53
C GLU A 885 -6.19 -19.47 -6.63
N ALA A 886 -6.07 -18.63 -5.63
CA ALA A 886 -7.20 -18.25 -4.76
C ALA A 886 -8.36 -17.64 -5.55
N LEU A 887 -8.09 -16.89 -6.62
CA LEU A 887 -9.13 -16.30 -7.47
C LEU A 887 -9.98 -17.39 -8.16
N ASN A 888 -9.37 -18.54 -8.48
CA ASN A 888 -10.06 -19.67 -9.11
C ASN A 888 -11.16 -20.25 -8.21
N GLU A 889 -11.02 -20.07 -6.89
CA GLU A 889 -12.03 -20.50 -5.93
C GLU A 889 -13.32 -19.68 -6.02
N TYR A 890 -13.21 -18.42 -6.41
CA TYR A 890 -14.28 -17.42 -6.42
C TYR A 890 -14.78 -17.04 -7.83
N LEU A 891 -14.27 -17.73 -8.85
CA LEU A 891 -14.61 -17.54 -10.25
C LEU A 891 -15.24 -18.81 -10.86
N LYS A 892 -16.12 -18.60 -11.83
CA LYS A 892 -16.63 -19.62 -12.74
C LYS A 892 -16.19 -19.30 -14.18
N THR A 893 -15.90 -20.33 -14.96
CA THR A 893 -15.52 -20.20 -16.37
C THR A 893 -16.72 -20.47 -17.25
N LYS A 894 -17.04 -19.51 -18.13
CA LYS A 894 -18.09 -19.65 -19.16
C LYS A 894 -17.42 -19.73 -20.53
N THR A 895 -17.75 -20.71 -21.30
CA THR A 895 -17.33 -20.81 -22.72
C THR A 895 -18.38 -20.19 -23.61
N VAL A 896 -17.96 -19.35 -24.54
CA VAL A 896 -18.81 -18.70 -25.54
C VAL A 896 -18.26 -19.04 -26.91
N THR A 897 -19.12 -19.56 -27.79
CA THR A 897 -18.79 -19.86 -29.19
C THR A 897 -19.69 -19.02 -30.10
N VAL A 898 -19.06 -18.32 -31.03
CA VAL A 898 -19.74 -17.51 -32.05
C VAL A 898 -19.42 -18.13 -33.42
N GLU A 899 -20.43 -18.40 -34.19
CA GLU A 899 -20.31 -18.77 -35.62
C GLU A 899 -20.50 -17.51 -36.49
N TYR A 900 -19.63 -17.30 -37.53
CA TYR A 900 -19.64 -16.14 -38.41
C TYR A 900 -19.14 -16.44 -39.82
#